data_312220596f0f02e326bcfc7ac836d09a
#
_entry.id   312220596f0f02e326bcfc7ac836d09a
#
_cell.length_a   1.000
_cell.length_b   1.000
_cell.length_c   1.000
_cell.angle_alpha   90.00
_cell.angle_beta   90.00
_cell.angle_gamma   90.00
#
_symmetry.space_group_name_H-M   'P 1'
#
loop_
_entity.id
_entity.type
_entity.pdbx_description
1 polymer ?
#
loop_
_entity_poly.entity_id
_entity_poly.type
_entity_poly.pdbx_seq_one_letter_code
_entity_poly.pdbx_strand_id
1 'polypeptide(L)'
;MSLVSSPVTRVLLASLCVTGALHAQPVTPRAMTLRDWYRVTTVSQPAVSPSGTHVAFTVTTVRETENKRHQEVWVATIDGGAPQRWTSPGYESSAPRWSPDGTHLLFTSTRPQGKGNTWVIRVDAPGGEAMQLPTMPTTGSVPTGGAFAVWAEQTPIDTAPLRDAFARMPALARPPFDALTMPADPTRFDGRHFVDISFKSNDRGFVASRRTARNWRVAQLWKQSFGDTSKVQLTRGNYSHRSPSVSPDGQWIAFVADARLRADSVVDMERDSLGRLPYDRTRDETERNESDIYVMPISGGTPRKVAEWMGAESDLEWSANGTSLAFIGRPARAKSARIYVIPVTGGAPKNVVGAWQYEPDAITWMSNGTIRFSSSIGGRAAILDADMNGGAPKEVVGGRRRATSPSMNTTGTVMAYVSTSMTKPTELFVSDADGGNERQLTHFNDALNAEVAWSDAERFTYRSVGNLEIEGWLMKPYGYVTGKKYPVVLYIHGGPHSQYNEGWFDEFQNLAAQGMFVLFTNPRGSSGYGADFTYSTRGRWGMEDYDDLMKATDIIARRADIDSTKMGASGGSYGGFMTTWIATKTQRFAAIQTDRTITDWTYWYGASDAQGLTEYEFFGKPWDNQALYDRLSPIRYVRNVRTPMLLVQSEDDFRTAMGSAEIWYTSLKKLGVPAEFVRYPRSNHDLSRTGEPWLLVDRLGRLRQWFGYWLQGTKTAAPAATAAAGGGTH
;
A
#
# COMPACT_ATOMS: atom_id res chain seq x y z
N MET A 1 24.57 -96.10 -12.12
CA MET A 1 23.71 -96.53 -11.06
C MET A 1 22.69 -95.42 -10.79
N SER A 2 21.51 -95.80 -11.06
CA SER A 2 20.25 -95.09 -11.27
C SER A 2 20.02 -93.76 -10.53
N LEU A 3 19.74 -92.76 -11.32
CA LEU A 3 19.16 -91.47 -10.93
C LEU A 3 17.64 -91.53 -11.08
N VAL A 4 16.91 -91.25 -10.01
CA VAL A 4 15.47 -91.09 -10.02
C VAL A 4 15.17 -89.59 -10.12
N SER A 5 14.45 -89.12 -11.15
CA SER A 5 13.98 -87.80 -11.37
C SER A 5 12.55 -87.61 -10.76
N SER A 6 12.34 -86.62 -9.93
CA SER A 6 11.01 -86.14 -9.47
C SER A 6 10.59 -84.89 -10.25
N PRO A 7 9.35 -84.73 -10.66
CA PRO A 7 8.86 -83.52 -11.31
C PRO A 7 8.44 -82.44 -10.31
N VAL A 8 8.93 -81.23 -10.52
CA VAL A 8 8.55 -80.02 -9.78
C VAL A 8 7.28 -79.42 -10.42
N THR A 9 6.19 -79.47 -9.68
CA THR A 9 4.92 -78.80 -10.02
C THR A 9 5.05 -77.27 -9.80
N ARG A 10 5.00 -76.49 -10.85
CA ARG A 10 4.91 -75.00 -10.75
C ARG A 10 3.46 -74.61 -10.51
N VAL A 11 3.18 -74.05 -9.31
CA VAL A 11 1.93 -73.36 -8.99
C VAL A 11 2.08 -71.92 -9.45
N LEU A 12 1.30 -71.50 -10.47
CA LEU A 12 1.13 -70.08 -10.85
C LEU A 12 0.20 -69.41 -9.81
N LEU A 13 0.73 -68.55 -8.96
CA LEU A 13 -0.06 -67.57 -8.18
C LEU A 13 -0.34 -66.38 -9.10
N ALA A 14 -1.60 -66.29 -9.56
CA ALA A 14 -2.11 -65.08 -10.18
C ALA A 14 -2.41 -64.03 -9.09
N SER A 15 -1.53 -63.02 -8.91
CA SER A 15 -1.80 -61.85 -8.08
C SER A 15 -2.83 -60.95 -8.78
N LEU A 16 -4.07 -60.95 -8.34
CA LEU A 16 -5.03 -59.90 -8.67
C LEU A 16 -4.60 -58.60 -7.99
N CYS A 17 -3.94 -57.70 -8.70
CA CYS A 17 -3.82 -56.30 -8.31
C CYS A 17 -5.20 -55.62 -8.47
N VAL A 18 -5.99 -55.58 -7.38
CA VAL A 18 -7.12 -54.67 -7.29
C VAL A 18 -6.54 -53.25 -7.08
N THR A 19 -6.38 -52.52 -8.15
CA THR A 19 -6.16 -51.07 -8.08
C THR A 19 -7.47 -50.43 -7.60
N GLY A 20 -7.66 -50.39 -6.28
CA GLY A 20 -8.67 -49.56 -5.68
C GLY A 20 -8.27 -48.09 -5.94
N ALA A 21 -8.94 -47.46 -6.87
CA ALA A 21 -8.95 -45.99 -6.96
C ALA A 21 -9.49 -45.49 -5.63
N LEU A 22 -8.60 -45.05 -4.76
CA LEU A 22 -8.94 -44.23 -3.60
C LEU A 22 -9.60 -42.96 -4.16
N HIS A 23 -10.93 -42.99 -4.28
CA HIS A 23 -11.71 -41.77 -4.41
C HIS A 23 -11.47 -40.99 -3.12
N ALA A 24 -10.58 -39.99 -3.17
CA ALA A 24 -10.48 -39.02 -2.11
C ALA A 24 -11.89 -38.45 -1.90
N GLN A 25 -12.48 -38.69 -0.75
CA GLN A 25 -13.75 -38.07 -0.41
C GLN A 25 -13.58 -36.55 -0.53
N PRO A 26 -14.52 -35.82 -1.14
CA PRO A 26 -14.43 -34.39 -1.24
C PRO A 26 -14.31 -33.82 0.17
N VAL A 27 -13.18 -33.21 0.47
CA VAL A 27 -12.94 -32.55 1.74
C VAL A 27 -13.94 -31.40 1.83
N THR A 28 -14.88 -31.47 2.78
CA THR A 28 -15.77 -30.34 3.02
C THR A 28 -14.95 -29.17 3.51
N PRO A 29 -14.95 -28.03 2.80
CA PRO A 29 -14.15 -26.89 3.21
C PRO A 29 -14.49 -26.43 4.63
N ARG A 30 -13.47 -26.20 5.42
CA ARG A 30 -13.58 -25.79 6.83
C ARG A 30 -13.42 -24.28 7.01
N ALA A 31 -13.78 -23.77 8.19
CA ALA A 31 -13.49 -22.40 8.57
C ALA A 31 -11.99 -22.10 8.56
N MET A 32 -11.63 -20.85 8.23
CA MET A 32 -10.27 -20.34 8.38
C MET A 32 -9.79 -20.42 9.83
N THR A 33 -8.58 -20.91 10.04
CA THR A 33 -7.83 -20.84 11.30
C THR A 33 -6.76 -19.76 11.23
N LEU A 34 -6.19 -19.36 12.36
CA LEU A 34 -5.07 -18.41 12.39
C LEU A 34 -3.83 -18.94 11.67
N ARG A 35 -3.62 -20.25 11.64
CA ARG A 35 -2.49 -20.87 10.93
C ARG A 35 -2.62 -20.79 9.41
N ASP A 36 -3.82 -20.70 8.87
CA ASP A 36 -4.03 -20.57 7.43
C ASP A 36 -3.51 -19.23 6.90
N TRP A 37 -3.41 -18.21 7.76
CA TRP A 37 -2.80 -16.94 7.39
C TRP A 37 -1.35 -17.10 6.91
N TYR A 38 -0.57 -17.98 7.55
CA TYR A 38 0.82 -18.27 7.13
C TYR A 38 0.92 -18.98 5.79
N ARG A 39 -0.17 -19.57 5.31
CA ARG A 39 -0.22 -20.35 4.06
C ARG A 39 -0.64 -19.51 2.86
N VAL A 40 -1.15 -18.30 3.10
CA VAL A 40 -1.55 -17.41 2.00
C VAL A 40 -0.32 -16.93 1.24
N THR A 41 -0.31 -17.19 -0.05
CA THR A 41 0.72 -16.71 -0.98
C THR A 41 0.20 -15.48 -1.71
N THR A 42 1.02 -14.44 -1.81
CA THR A 42 0.68 -13.21 -2.55
C THR A 42 1.52 -13.13 -3.82
N VAL A 43 0.86 -12.90 -4.96
CA VAL A 43 1.51 -12.64 -6.24
C VAL A 43 1.43 -11.14 -6.53
N SER A 44 2.54 -10.55 -7.00
CA SER A 44 2.61 -9.10 -7.27
C SER A 44 3.64 -8.78 -8.35
N GLN A 45 3.63 -7.53 -8.81
CA GLN A 45 4.64 -6.96 -9.70
C GLN A 45 4.86 -7.78 -10.98
N PRO A 46 3.82 -8.05 -11.78
CA PRO A 46 3.97 -8.76 -13.03
C PRO A 46 4.77 -7.94 -14.04
N ALA A 47 5.63 -8.60 -14.80
CA ALA A 47 6.41 -8.03 -15.90
C ALA A 47 6.37 -8.98 -17.10
N VAL A 48 5.65 -8.60 -18.15
CA VAL A 48 5.59 -9.38 -19.40
C VAL A 48 6.89 -9.19 -20.17
N SER A 49 7.45 -10.28 -20.71
CA SER A 49 8.64 -10.21 -21.57
C SER A 49 8.35 -9.41 -22.85
N PRO A 50 9.35 -8.75 -23.45
CA PRO A 50 9.18 -8.01 -24.71
C PRO A 50 8.54 -8.83 -25.83
N SER A 51 8.87 -10.11 -25.91
CA SER A 51 8.30 -11.05 -26.89
C SER A 51 6.84 -11.44 -26.59
N GLY A 52 6.35 -11.24 -25.38
CA GLY A 52 5.03 -11.71 -24.94
C GLY A 52 4.96 -13.21 -24.66
N THR A 53 6.10 -13.90 -24.49
CA THR A 53 6.13 -15.35 -24.26
C THR A 53 6.21 -15.73 -22.78
N HIS A 54 6.69 -14.83 -21.93
CA HIS A 54 6.91 -15.05 -20.50
C HIS A 54 6.37 -13.91 -19.65
N VAL A 55 6.02 -14.20 -18.40
CA VAL A 55 5.77 -13.21 -17.35
C VAL A 55 6.67 -13.50 -16.17
N ALA A 56 7.45 -12.53 -15.75
CA ALA A 56 8.14 -12.53 -14.46
C ALA A 56 7.26 -11.86 -13.42
N PHE A 57 7.30 -12.31 -12.16
CA PHE A 57 6.49 -11.76 -11.06
C PHE A 57 7.13 -12.07 -9.71
N THR A 58 6.70 -11.33 -8.68
CA THR A 58 7.13 -11.56 -7.29
C THR A 58 6.12 -12.46 -6.58
N VAL A 59 6.62 -13.51 -5.94
CA VAL A 59 5.85 -14.37 -5.04
C VAL A 59 6.27 -14.07 -3.60
N THR A 60 5.32 -13.73 -2.75
CA THR A 60 5.55 -13.51 -1.32
C THR A 60 4.89 -14.64 -0.52
N THR A 61 5.70 -15.36 0.26
CA THR A 61 5.27 -16.38 1.21
C THR A 61 5.61 -15.96 2.63
N VAL A 62 5.04 -16.65 3.62
CA VAL A 62 5.37 -16.43 5.02
C VAL A 62 6.13 -17.64 5.57
N ARG A 63 7.32 -17.39 6.09
CA ARG A 63 8.12 -18.39 6.81
C ARG A 63 7.80 -18.30 8.30
N GLU A 64 6.84 -19.10 8.76
CA GLU A 64 6.34 -19.06 10.13
C GLU A 64 7.47 -19.20 11.15
N THR A 65 8.34 -20.18 11.00
CA THR A 65 9.45 -20.46 11.95
C THR A 65 10.50 -19.36 12.01
N GLU A 66 10.66 -18.59 10.92
CA GLU A 66 11.59 -17.46 10.84
C GLU A 66 10.93 -16.13 11.19
N ASN A 67 9.60 -16.13 11.41
CA ASN A 67 8.79 -14.94 11.68
C ASN A 67 8.97 -13.82 10.64
N LYS A 68 9.05 -14.19 9.36
CA LYS A 68 9.25 -13.21 8.27
C LYS A 68 8.49 -13.56 7.01
N ARG A 69 8.22 -12.53 6.20
CA ARG A 69 7.83 -12.70 4.80
C ARG A 69 9.07 -12.97 3.97
N HIS A 70 8.88 -13.78 2.95
CA HIS A 70 9.93 -14.15 2.01
C HIS A 70 9.48 -13.88 0.59
N GLN A 71 10.32 -13.19 -0.18
CA GLN A 71 10.03 -12.79 -1.55
C GLN A 71 10.98 -13.44 -2.53
N GLU A 72 10.42 -13.98 -3.60
CA GLU A 72 11.16 -14.62 -4.68
C GLU A 72 10.63 -14.16 -6.05
N VAL A 73 11.50 -14.09 -7.04
CA VAL A 73 11.09 -13.84 -8.43
C VAL A 73 10.87 -15.18 -9.12
N TRP A 74 9.70 -15.29 -9.72
CA TRP A 74 9.25 -16.44 -10.49
C TRP A 74 8.95 -16.04 -11.93
N VAL A 75 9.02 -16.98 -12.85
CA VAL A 75 8.69 -16.80 -14.27
C VAL A 75 7.75 -17.91 -14.72
N ALA A 76 6.71 -17.54 -15.44
CA ALA A 76 5.78 -18.45 -16.10
C ALA A 76 5.75 -18.18 -17.60
N THR A 77 5.51 -19.22 -18.39
CA THR A 77 5.19 -19.07 -19.82
C THR A 77 3.75 -18.60 -19.98
N ILE A 78 3.51 -17.74 -20.98
CA ILE A 78 2.16 -17.20 -21.24
C ILE A 78 1.16 -18.30 -21.62
N ASP A 79 1.60 -19.37 -22.27
CA ASP A 79 0.75 -20.49 -22.68
C ASP A 79 0.30 -21.42 -21.53
N GLY A 80 0.80 -21.21 -20.30
CA GLY A 80 0.30 -21.87 -19.08
C GLY A 80 1.17 -22.99 -18.55
N GLY A 81 2.46 -22.98 -18.81
CA GLY A 81 3.42 -23.88 -18.16
C GLY A 81 3.53 -23.59 -16.64
N ALA A 82 3.92 -24.60 -15.84
CA ALA A 82 4.12 -24.43 -14.41
C ALA A 82 5.14 -23.33 -14.13
N PRO A 83 4.83 -22.35 -13.24
CA PRO A 83 5.75 -21.29 -12.88
C PRO A 83 7.06 -21.85 -12.31
N GLN A 84 8.18 -21.24 -12.66
CA GLN A 84 9.50 -21.62 -12.18
C GLN A 84 10.13 -20.48 -11.37
N ARG A 85 10.77 -20.84 -10.26
CA ARG A 85 11.55 -19.90 -9.46
C ARG A 85 12.88 -19.61 -10.14
N TRP A 86 13.19 -18.33 -10.34
CA TRP A 86 14.44 -17.91 -10.98
C TRP A 86 15.45 -17.35 -9.98
N THR A 87 15.05 -17.04 -8.75
CA THR A 87 15.95 -16.50 -7.72
C THR A 87 16.26 -17.53 -6.64
N SER A 88 17.39 -17.36 -5.96
CA SER A 88 17.80 -18.23 -4.86
C SER A 88 16.87 -18.08 -3.65
N PRO A 89 16.44 -19.17 -2.99
CA PRO A 89 15.56 -19.14 -1.84
C PRO A 89 16.21 -18.58 -0.57
N GLY A 90 17.52 -18.34 -0.56
CA GLY A 90 18.26 -17.83 0.59
C GLY A 90 18.21 -16.29 0.75
N TYR A 91 17.63 -15.57 -0.22
CA TYR A 91 17.64 -14.12 -0.26
C TYR A 91 16.28 -13.56 -0.66
N GLU A 92 15.91 -12.40 -0.15
CA GLU A 92 14.74 -11.68 -0.61
C GLU A 92 14.99 -11.16 -2.03
N SER A 93 14.06 -11.41 -2.94
CA SER A 93 14.16 -10.97 -4.34
C SER A 93 12.77 -10.55 -4.85
N SER A 94 12.69 -9.37 -5.49
CA SER A 94 11.41 -8.79 -5.93
C SER A 94 11.59 -7.79 -7.07
N ALA A 95 10.49 -7.21 -7.55
CA ALA A 95 10.43 -6.20 -8.59
C ALA A 95 11.15 -6.61 -9.88
N PRO A 96 10.73 -7.71 -10.52
CA PRO A 96 11.34 -8.15 -11.77
C PRO A 96 11.04 -7.16 -12.90
N ARG A 97 12.01 -7.02 -13.81
CA ARG A 97 11.89 -6.22 -15.02
C ARG A 97 12.73 -6.82 -16.14
N TRP A 98 12.16 -6.96 -17.31
CA TRP A 98 12.91 -7.41 -18.49
C TRP A 98 13.74 -6.27 -19.08
N SER A 99 14.91 -6.59 -19.63
CA SER A 99 15.59 -5.69 -20.55
C SER A 99 14.76 -5.55 -21.84
N PRO A 100 14.85 -4.41 -22.56
CA PRO A 100 14.03 -4.19 -23.75
C PRO A 100 14.23 -5.21 -24.89
N ASP A 101 15.43 -5.78 -24.96
CA ASP A 101 15.77 -6.86 -25.91
C ASP A 101 15.33 -8.26 -25.44
N GLY A 102 14.79 -8.34 -24.20
CA GLY A 102 14.34 -9.59 -23.60
C GLY A 102 15.45 -10.56 -23.20
N THR A 103 16.72 -10.16 -23.30
CA THR A 103 17.86 -11.05 -23.04
C THR A 103 18.21 -11.17 -21.57
N HIS A 104 17.73 -10.20 -20.75
CA HIS A 104 18.04 -10.13 -19.32
C HIS A 104 16.79 -9.90 -18.49
N LEU A 105 16.78 -10.48 -17.28
CA LEU A 105 15.80 -10.17 -16.24
C LEU A 105 16.51 -9.46 -15.07
N LEU A 106 16.11 -8.23 -14.81
CA LEU A 106 16.56 -7.43 -13.68
C LEU A 106 15.62 -7.65 -12.50
N PHE A 107 16.14 -7.60 -11.27
CA PHE A 107 15.34 -7.68 -10.04
C PHE A 107 16.09 -7.07 -8.87
N THR A 108 15.37 -6.67 -7.82
CA THR A 108 15.96 -6.23 -6.55
C THR A 108 16.25 -7.46 -5.69
N SER A 109 17.45 -7.56 -5.08
CA SER A 109 17.77 -8.64 -4.14
C SER A 109 18.62 -8.15 -2.98
N THR A 110 18.47 -8.81 -1.80
CA THR A 110 19.21 -8.48 -0.58
C THR A 110 20.56 -9.21 -0.46
N ARG A 111 20.97 -10.00 -1.44
CA ARG A 111 22.27 -10.71 -1.44
C ARG A 111 23.42 -9.76 -1.74
N PRO A 112 24.65 -10.04 -1.26
CA PRO A 112 25.02 -10.93 -0.15
C PRO A 112 24.99 -10.23 1.22
N GLN A 113 24.69 -8.91 1.29
CA GLN A 113 24.95 -8.07 2.47
C GLN A 113 23.68 -7.51 3.13
N GLY A 114 22.51 -8.07 2.85
CA GLY A 114 21.23 -7.64 3.46
C GLY A 114 20.69 -6.30 2.97
N LYS A 115 21.31 -5.66 1.99
CA LYS A 115 20.83 -4.42 1.36
C LYS A 115 20.23 -4.72 -0.02
N GLY A 116 19.06 -4.14 -0.30
CA GLY A 116 18.44 -4.25 -1.63
C GLY A 116 19.31 -3.60 -2.72
N ASN A 117 19.77 -4.40 -3.66
CA ASN A 117 20.51 -3.95 -4.85
C ASN A 117 19.87 -4.56 -6.10
N THR A 118 20.12 -3.96 -7.25
CA THR A 118 19.69 -4.52 -8.53
C THR A 118 20.62 -5.63 -8.95
N TRP A 119 20.03 -6.73 -9.35
CA TRP A 119 20.70 -7.91 -9.89
C TRP A 119 20.14 -8.22 -11.26
N VAL A 120 20.91 -8.90 -12.08
CA VAL A 120 20.55 -9.29 -13.45
C VAL A 120 20.87 -10.76 -13.68
N ILE A 121 19.94 -11.47 -14.34
CA ILE A 121 20.11 -12.84 -14.84
C ILE A 121 19.94 -12.81 -16.35
N ARG A 122 20.80 -13.53 -17.07
CA ARG A 122 20.61 -13.78 -18.51
C ARG A 122 19.51 -14.80 -18.73
N VAL A 123 18.63 -14.52 -19.67
CA VAL A 123 17.46 -15.36 -19.99
C VAL A 123 17.87 -16.61 -20.82
N ASP A 124 18.87 -16.47 -21.68
CA ASP A 124 19.39 -17.53 -22.52
C ASP A 124 20.29 -18.55 -21.77
N ALA A 125 20.60 -18.25 -20.50
CA ALA A 125 21.38 -19.13 -19.63
C ALA A 125 20.65 -19.30 -18.27
N PRO A 126 19.44 -19.88 -18.24
CA PRO A 126 18.70 -20.11 -17.01
C PRO A 126 19.52 -21.04 -16.09
N GLY A 127 19.81 -20.59 -14.90
CA GLY A 127 20.73 -21.26 -13.96
C GLY A 127 22.13 -20.65 -13.92
N GLY A 128 22.41 -19.62 -14.74
CA GLY A 128 23.62 -18.81 -14.62
C GLY A 128 23.61 -17.98 -13.31
N GLU A 129 24.81 -17.62 -12.82
CA GLU A 129 24.91 -16.74 -11.66
C GLU A 129 24.34 -15.34 -11.97
N ALA A 130 23.51 -14.84 -11.07
CA ALA A 130 23.06 -13.45 -11.14
C ALA A 130 24.22 -12.50 -10.88
N MET A 131 24.32 -11.45 -11.69
CA MET A 131 25.34 -10.40 -11.53
C MET A 131 24.69 -9.17 -10.86
N GLN A 132 25.46 -8.51 -9.98
CA GLN A 132 25.02 -7.27 -9.33
C GLN A 132 25.23 -6.08 -10.25
N LEU A 133 24.21 -5.20 -10.34
CA LEU A 133 24.30 -3.87 -10.94
C LEU A 133 24.14 -2.81 -9.80
N PRO A 134 25.22 -2.46 -9.11
CA PRO A 134 25.12 -1.76 -7.82
C PRO A 134 24.58 -0.33 -7.92
N THR A 135 24.55 0.26 -9.10
CA THR A 135 24.19 1.66 -9.31
C THR A 135 22.86 1.86 -10.06
N MET A 136 22.35 0.85 -10.76
CA MET A 136 21.12 0.94 -11.55
C MET A 136 19.92 0.43 -10.75
N PRO A 137 18.87 1.24 -10.53
CA PRO A 137 17.62 0.75 -9.94
C PRO A 137 16.77 -0.01 -10.96
N THR A 138 15.93 -0.94 -10.50
CA THR A 138 14.98 -1.65 -11.36
C THR A 138 13.90 -0.73 -11.95
N THR A 139 13.67 0.46 -11.35
CA THR A 139 12.63 1.43 -11.73
C THR A 139 13.07 2.48 -12.76
N GLY A 140 14.31 2.43 -13.28
CA GLY A 140 14.79 3.40 -14.27
C GLY A 140 13.97 3.40 -15.56
N SER A 141 13.73 4.57 -16.18
CA SER A 141 13.11 4.68 -17.48
C SER A 141 14.04 4.16 -18.58
N VAL A 142 13.50 3.39 -19.52
CA VAL A 142 14.25 2.72 -20.58
C VAL A 142 13.60 3.01 -21.94
N PRO A 143 14.35 3.46 -22.97
CA PRO A 143 13.79 3.66 -24.31
C PRO A 143 13.41 2.33 -24.98
N THR A 144 12.49 2.37 -25.93
CA THR A 144 12.09 1.19 -26.70
C THR A 144 13.29 0.62 -27.45
N GLY A 145 13.65 -0.63 -27.21
CA GLY A 145 14.84 -1.27 -27.80
C GLY A 145 16.18 -0.70 -27.32
N GLY A 146 16.17 0.13 -26.28
CA GLY A 146 17.36 0.80 -25.76
C GLY A 146 18.21 -0.08 -24.84
N ALA A 147 19.51 0.19 -24.82
CA ALA A 147 20.50 -0.53 -24.04
C ALA A 147 20.89 0.15 -22.72
N PHE A 148 20.08 1.11 -22.24
CA PHE A 148 20.37 1.87 -21.03
C PHE A 148 19.11 2.24 -20.27
N ALA A 149 19.29 2.57 -18.98
CA ALA A 149 18.24 3.14 -18.12
C ALA A 149 18.61 4.52 -17.63
N VAL A 150 17.59 5.36 -17.38
CA VAL A 150 17.71 6.68 -16.75
C VAL A 150 16.83 6.72 -15.50
N TRP A 151 17.36 7.26 -14.42
CA TRP A 151 16.63 7.41 -13.14
C TRP A 151 17.02 8.69 -12.42
N ALA A 152 16.20 9.11 -11.47
CA ALA A 152 16.49 10.18 -10.54
C ALA A 152 17.15 9.64 -9.26
N GLU A 153 18.25 10.23 -8.81
CA GLU A 153 18.95 9.84 -7.60
C GLU A 153 19.31 11.07 -6.74
N GLN A 154 19.10 10.95 -5.43
CA GLN A 154 19.46 11.99 -4.47
C GLN A 154 20.97 12.21 -4.45
N THR A 155 21.41 13.32 -5.00
CA THR A 155 22.82 13.68 -5.21
C THR A 155 23.18 14.88 -4.34
N PRO A 156 24.31 14.87 -3.60
CA PRO A 156 24.80 16.05 -2.90
C PRO A 156 25.06 17.20 -3.87
N ILE A 157 24.76 18.42 -3.42
CA ILE A 157 25.03 19.65 -4.19
C ILE A 157 26.15 20.45 -3.54
N ASP A 158 26.73 21.39 -4.30
CA ASP A 158 27.59 22.42 -3.73
C ASP A 158 26.75 23.32 -2.81
N THR A 159 27.09 23.32 -1.54
CA THR A 159 26.41 24.12 -0.51
C THR A 159 27.07 25.46 -0.25
N ALA A 160 28.21 25.79 -0.93
CA ALA A 160 28.88 27.08 -0.76
C ALA A 160 27.95 28.28 -0.98
N PRO A 161 27.04 28.28 -2.03
CA PRO A 161 26.10 29.35 -2.22
C PRO A 161 24.99 29.45 -1.15
N LEU A 162 24.83 28.40 -0.33
CA LEU A 162 23.78 28.32 0.70
C LEU A 162 24.29 28.73 2.09
N ARG A 163 25.57 28.99 2.26
CA ARG A 163 26.21 29.29 3.56
C ARG A 163 25.51 30.45 4.30
N ASP A 164 25.16 31.50 3.57
CA ASP A 164 24.48 32.67 4.17
C ASP A 164 23.05 32.36 4.60
N ALA A 165 22.35 31.50 3.89
CA ALA A 165 21.03 31.04 4.27
C ALA A 165 21.08 30.13 5.52
N PHE A 166 22.10 29.27 5.60
CA PHE A 166 22.32 28.40 6.76
C PHE A 166 22.94 29.13 7.96
N ALA A 167 23.67 30.22 7.77
CA ALA A 167 24.21 31.04 8.84
C ALA A 167 23.11 31.67 9.72
N ARG A 168 21.89 31.78 9.19
CA ARG A 168 20.72 32.27 9.94
C ARG A 168 20.02 31.17 10.73
N MET A 169 20.33 29.90 10.51
CA MET A 169 19.86 28.83 11.36
C MET A 169 20.53 28.87 12.73
N PRO A 170 19.84 28.58 13.83
CA PRO A 170 20.47 28.46 15.13
C PRO A 170 21.66 27.53 15.02
N ALA A 171 22.83 27.98 15.44
CA ALA A 171 24.01 27.13 15.52
C ALA A 171 23.64 25.90 16.35
N LEU A 172 23.92 24.71 15.83
CA LEU A 172 23.81 23.48 16.62
C LEU A 172 24.64 23.71 17.88
N ALA A 173 23.97 23.65 19.03
CA ALA A 173 24.68 23.77 20.31
C ALA A 173 25.77 22.68 20.31
N ARG A 174 27.00 23.10 20.55
CA ARG A 174 28.09 22.14 20.81
C ARG A 174 27.67 21.33 22.03
N PRO A 175 27.98 20.02 22.08
CA PRO A 175 27.83 19.26 23.31
C PRO A 175 28.47 20.04 24.47
N PRO A 176 27.83 20.08 25.65
CA PRO A 176 28.32 20.86 26.79
C PRO A 176 29.63 20.31 27.40
N PHE A 177 30.21 19.27 26.78
CA PHE A 177 31.47 18.62 27.23
C PHE A 177 32.42 18.44 26.06
N ASP A 178 33.67 18.31 26.37
CA ASP A 178 34.74 18.16 25.39
C ASP A 178 34.54 16.85 24.58
N ALA A 179 34.78 16.92 23.27
CA ALA A 179 34.71 15.78 22.37
C ALA A 179 35.65 14.61 22.77
N LEU A 180 36.68 14.87 23.57
CA LEU A 180 37.57 13.86 24.12
C LEU A 180 36.93 12.91 25.12
N THR A 181 35.74 13.25 25.64
CA THR A 181 34.98 12.41 26.58
C THR A 181 33.89 11.56 25.91
N MET A 182 33.76 11.66 24.59
CA MET A 182 32.80 10.83 23.87
C MET A 182 33.19 9.33 23.93
N PRO A 183 32.24 8.46 24.27
CA PRO A 183 32.52 7.02 24.25
C PRO A 183 32.89 6.56 22.84
N ALA A 184 33.76 5.55 22.74
CA ALA A 184 34.16 4.95 21.47
C ALA A 184 32.99 4.38 20.66
N ASP A 185 31.89 4.05 21.34
CA ASP A 185 30.63 3.60 20.73
C ASP A 185 29.60 4.76 20.72
N PRO A 186 29.41 5.44 19.59
CA PRO A 186 28.47 6.56 19.49
C PRO A 186 27.01 6.13 19.66
N THR A 187 26.69 4.84 19.56
CA THR A 187 25.31 4.34 19.76
C THR A 187 24.91 4.39 21.24
N ARG A 188 25.85 4.45 22.16
CA ARG A 188 25.63 4.59 23.61
C ARG A 188 25.48 6.05 24.05
N PHE A 189 25.73 7.01 23.16
CA PHE A 189 25.60 8.44 23.40
C PHE A 189 24.24 8.90 22.88
N ASP A 190 23.22 8.87 23.73
CA ASP A 190 21.84 8.85 23.31
C ASP A 190 21.11 10.21 23.37
N GLY A 191 21.83 11.31 23.37
CA GLY A 191 21.27 12.64 23.18
C GLY A 191 20.96 12.91 21.72
N ARG A 192 19.77 12.55 21.22
CA ARG A 192 19.34 12.86 19.85
C ARG A 192 19.01 14.34 19.73
N HIS A 193 19.70 15.05 18.85
CA HIS A 193 19.51 16.48 18.61
C HIS A 193 18.76 16.70 17.29
N PHE A 194 17.59 17.31 17.35
CA PHE A 194 16.75 17.60 16.20
C PHE A 194 16.60 19.12 16.00
N VAL A 195 16.71 19.57 14.76
CA VAL A 195 16.53 20.98 14.35
C VAL A 195 15.43 21.14 13.33
N ASP A 196 14.83 20.06 12.90
CA ASP A 196 13.79 19.99 11.88
C ASP A 196 12.50 19.39 12.45
N ILE A 197 11.35 19.83 11.92
CA ILE A 197 10.07 19.22 12.22
C ILE A 197 9.97 17.77 11.72
N SER A 198 10.67 17.45 10.63
CA SER A 198 10.72 16.11 10.04
C SER A 198 11.79 15.23 10.70
N PHE A 199 11.77 15.13 12.03
CA PHE A 199 12.78 14.36 12.80
C PHE A 199 12.39 12.89 13.00
N LYS A 200 11.23 12.47 12.58
CA LYS A 200 10.72 11.09 12.67
C LYS A 200 9.86 10.73 11.48
N SER A 201 9.79 9.44 11.20
CA SER A 201 8.98 8.86 10.13
C SER A 201 8.50 7.48 10.57
N ASN A 202 7.26 7.13 10.27
CA ASN A 202 6.70 5.81 10.55
C ASN A 202 7.56 4.66 9.98
N ASP A 203 8.17 4.87 8.80
CA ASP A 203 8.94 3.83 8.12
C ASP A 203 10.41 3.73 8.59
N ARG A 204 10.94 4.79 9.17
CA ARG A 204 12.39 4.91 9.44
C ARG A 204 12.72 5.19 10.91
N GLY A 205 11.73 5.36 11.76
CA GLY A 205 11.93 5.81 13.12
C GLY A 205 12.41 7.26 13.19
N PHE A 206 13.33 7.54 14.08
CA PHE A 206 13.95 8.86 14.18
C PHE A 206 14.94 9.07 13.04
N VAL A 207 14.85 10.20 12.37
CA VAL A 207 15.66 10.55 11.21
C VAL A 207 16.51 11.79 11.49
N ALA A 208 17.73 11.80 10.98
CA ALA A 208 18.57 12.99 11.06
C ALA A 208 18.00 14.12 10.19
N SER A 209 18.24 15.36 10.62
CA SER A 209 17.87 16.53 9.81
C SER A 209 18.49 16.45 8.41
N ARG A 210 17.64 16.64 7.38
CA ARG A 210 18.05 16.66 5.97
C ARG A 210 18.40 18.05 5.47
N ARG A 211 18.08 19.09 6.25
CA ARG A 211 18.21 20.51 5.87
C ARG A 211 19.46 21.18 6.42
N THR A 212 20.46 20.41 6.77
CA THR A 212 21.77 20.98 7.08
C THR A 212 22.57 21.15 5.78
N ALA A 213 23.39 22.21 5.70
CA ALA A 213 24.26 22.44 4.56
C ALA A 213 25.06 21.18 4.15
N ARG A 214 25.47 20.38 5.15
CA ARG A 214 26.24 19.16 4.96
C ARG A 214 25.47 18.02 4.28
N ASN A 215 24.15 17.98 4.42
CA ASN A 215 23.30 16.86 3.98
C ASN A 215 22.32 17.24 2.87
N TRP A 216 22.44 18.45 2.31
CA TRP A 216 21.55 18.91 1.28
C TRP A 216 21.73 18.09 0.00
N ARG A 217 20.64 17.55 -0.52
CA ARG A 217 20.62 16.72 -1.72
C ARG A 217 19.45 17.11 -2.59
N VAL A 218 19.63 16.99 -3.90
CA VAL A 218 18.58 17.15 -4.92
C VAL A 218 18.55 15.93 -5.82
N ALA A 219 17.42 15.64 -6.41
CA ALA A 219 17.28 14.53 -7.35
C ALA A 219 17.92 14.92 -8.69
N GLN A 220 19.02 14.29 -9.07
CA GLN A 220 19.68 14.44 -10.37
C GLN A 220 19.41 13.22 -11.25
N LEU A 221 19.40 13.41 -12.57
CA LEU A 221 19.25 12.33 -13.53
C LEU A 221 20.59 11.65 -13.79
N TRP A 222 20.54 10.32 -13.76
CA TRP A 222 21.66 9.44 -14.03
C TRP A 222 21.30 8.44 -15.11
N LYS A 223 22.30 8.04 -15.91
CA LYS A 223 22.17 7.08 -17.01
C LYS A 223 23.19 5.96 -16.83
N GLN A 224 22.81 4.73 -17.15
CA GLN A 224 23.72 3.57 -17.20
C GLN A 224 23.27 2.61 -18.27
N SER A 225 24.23 2.08 -19.06
CA SER A 225 23.99 0.98 -20.01
C SER A 225 23.88 -0.35 -19.29
N PHE A 226 23.07 -1.28 -19.81
CA PHE A 226 22.87 -2.60 -19.18
C PHE A 226 24.12 -3.48 -19.15
N GLY A 227 25.09 -3.25 -20.05
CA GLY A 227 26.37 -3.96 -20.08
C GLY A 227 27.50 -3.24 -19.33
N ASP A 228 27.23 -2.11 -18.66
CA ASP A 228 28.24 -1.28 -17.99
C ASP A 228 27.99 -1.24 -16.47
N THR A 229 29.06 -1.17 -15.69
CA THR A 229 28.99 -1.00 -14.23
C THR A 229 29.08 0.45 -13.78
N SER A 230 29.41 1.37 -14.68
CA SER A 230 29.52 2.81 -14.42
C SER A 230 28.27 3.58 -14.84
N LYS A 231 27.90 4.56 -14.01
CA LYS A 231 26.80 5.50 -14.32
C LYS A 231 27.33 6.87 -14.69
N VAL A 232 26.59 7.57 -15.55
CA VAL A 232 26.89 8.94 -15.98
C VAL A 232 25.81 9.88 -15.44
N GLN A 233 26.23 10.98 -14.82
CA GLN A 233 25.32 12.04 -14.39
C GLN A 233 24.94 12.93 -15.58
N LEU A 234 23.62 13.04 -15.86
CA LEU A 234 23.07 13.79 -16.98
C LEU A 234 22.75 15.24 -16.60
N THR A 235 22.27 15.46 -15.38
CA THR A 235 21.87 16.79 -14.91
C THR A 235 22.67 17.23 -13.72
N ARG A 236 22.81 18.54 -13.58
CA ARG A 236 23.53 19.19 -12.46
C ARG A 236 22.71 20.43 -12.05
N GLY A 237 23.00 20.97 -10.88
CA GLY A 237 22.35 22.16 -10.35
C GLY A 237 21.69 21.93 -9.01
N ASN A 238 20.92 22.92 -8.55
CA ASN A 238 20.40 22.97 -7.18
C ASN A 238 18.90 22.68 -7.11
N TYR A 239 18.29 22.18 -8.18
CA TYR A 239 16.88 21.78 -8.22
C TYR A 239 16.72 20.30 -8.60
N SER A 240 15.64 19.72 -8.16
CA SER A 240 15.34 18.29 -8.41
C SER A 240 14.70 18.06 -9.76
N HIS A 241 15.10 16.97 -10.40
CA HIS A 241 14.51 16.40 -11.60
C HIS A 241 13.76 15.13 -11.19
N ARG A 242 12.45 15.07 -11.44
CA ARG A 242 11.58 13.97 -10.98
C ARG A 242 10.94 13.26 -12.16
N SER A 243 10.46 12.05 -11.95
CA SER A 243 9.69 11.26 -12.94
C SER A 243 10.32 11.26 -14.35
N PRO A 244 11.60 10.88 -14.50
CA PRO A 244 12.22 10.86 -15.82
C PRO A 244 11.56 9.85 -16.74
N SER A 245 11.33 10.22 -17.99
CA SER A 245 10.84 9.35 -19.06
C SER A 245 11.66 9.58 -20.32
N VAL A 246 12.25 8.49 -20.85
CA VAL A 246 13.10 8.53 -22.05
C VAL A 246 12.24 8.34 -23.29
N SER A 247 12.49 9.12 -24.33
CA SER A 247 11.77 8.98 -25.61
C SER A 247 12.02 7.61 -26.27
N PRO A 248 11.10 7.09 -27.08
CA PRO A 248 11.24 5.80 -27.73
C PRO A 248 12.53 5.64 -28.54
N ASP A 249 13.00 6.71 -29.19
CA ASP A 249 14.24 6.75 -29.98
C ASP A 249 15.52 6.88 -29.09
N GLY A 250 15.34 7.07 -27.77
CA GLY A 250 16.43 7.23 -26.83
C GLY A 250 17.20 8.56 -26.93
N GLN A 251 16.68 9.56 -27.66
CA GLN A 251 17.38 10.84 -27.90
C GLN A 251 16.99 11.93 -26.91
N TRP A 252 15.83 11.83 -26.28
CA TRP A 252 15.27 12.83 -25.40
C TRP A 252 14.91 12.27 -24.02
N ILE A 253 14.92 13.13 -23.01
CA ILE A 253 14.37 12.86 -21.67
C ILE A 253 13.33 13.91 -21.36
N ALA A 254 12.14 13.47 -20.94
CA ALA A 254 11.15 14.28 -20.25
C ALA A 254 11.31 14.10 -18.74
N PHE A 255 11.07 15.16 -17.97
CA PHE A 255 11.08 15.13 -16.52
C PHE A 255 10.24 16.25 -15.92
N VAL A 256 9.87 16.13 -14.65
CA VAL A 256 9.18 17.16 -13.87
C VAL A 256 10.18 17.88 -12.99
N ALA A 257 10.11 19.22 -12.97
CA ALA A 257 10.92 20.06 -12.09
C ALA A 257 10.11 21.29 -11.61
N ASP A 258 10.67 22.06 -10.66
CA ASP A 258 10.06 23.34 -10.26
C ASP A 258 9.71 24.19 -11.48
N ALA A 259 8.54 24.80 -11.48
CA ALA A 259 8.00 25.54 -12.61
C ALA A 259 8.91 26.67 -13.15
N ARG A 260 9.86 27.14 -12.34
CA ARG A 260 10.83 28.19 -12.65
C ARG A 260 12.27 27.72 -12.52
N LEU A 261 12.51 26.42 -12.35
CA LEU A 261 13.83 25.80 -12.10
C LEU A 261 14.57 26.45 -10.94
N ARG A 262 13.85 26.85 -9.90
CA ARG A 262 14.44 27.42 -8.69
C ARG A 262 15.12 26.32 -7.88
N ALA A 263 16.17 26.71 -7.13
CA ALA A 263 16.81 25.78 -6.21
C ALA A 263 15.81 25.22 -5.20
N ASP A 264 15.89 23.91 -4.92
CA ASP A 264 15.02 23.24 -3.94
C ASP A 264 15.09 23.93 -2.56
N SER A 265 16.26 24.47 -2.19
CA SER A 265 16.43 25.22 -0.94
C SER A 265 15.59 26.50 -0.89
N VAL A 266 15.41 27.18 -2.01
CA VAL A 266 14.58 28.39 -2.09
C VAL A 266 13.11 28.01 -1.98
N VAL A 267 12.68 26.97 -2.70
CA VAL A 267 11.30 26.47 -2.66
C VAL A 267 10.95 25.97 -1.25
N ASP A 268 11.85 25.24 -0.59
CA ASP A 268 11.65 24.76 0.78
C ASP A 268 11.57 25.90 1.81
N MET A 269 12.44 26.92 1.69
CA MET A 269 12.35 28.10 2.57
C MET A 269 11.05 28.88 2.38
N GLU A 270 10.59 29.02 1.15
CA GLU A 270 9.29 29.66 0.86
C GLU A 270 8.14 28.87 1.48
N ARG A 271 8.13 27.55 1.28
CA ARG A 271 7.13 26.63 1.87
C ARG A 271 7.14 26.72 3.39
N ASP A 272 8.31 26.71 4.03
CA ASP A 272 8.43 26.85 5.48
C ASP A 272 7.92 28.20 5.99
N SER A 273 8.20 29.27 5.25
CA SER A 273 7.72 30.60 5.59
C SER A 273 6.19 30.70 5.49
N LEU A 274 5.61 30.17 4.41
CA LEU A 274 4.15 30.08 4.25
C LEU A 274 3.51 29.15 5.31
N GLY A 275 4.17 28.03 5.62
CA GLY A 275 3.71 27.08 6.64
C GLY A 275 3.68 27.65 8.06
N ARG A 276 4.38 28.76 8.36
CA ARG A 276 4.32 29.46 9.65
C ARG A 276 3.11 30.38 9.78
N LEU A 277 2.52 30.78 8.67
CA LEU A 277 1.36 31.66 8.68
C LEU A 277 0.10 30.90 9.15
N PRO A 278 -0.88 31.60 9.77
CA PRO A 278 -2.20 31.03 9.99
C PRO A 278 -2.83 30.60 8.66
N TYR A 279 -3.73 29.61 8.73
CA TYR A 279 -4.47 29.17 7.55
C TYR A 279 -5.27 30.35 6.96
N ASP A 280 -5.17 30.48 5.65
CA ASP A 280 -5.95 31.42 4.85
C ASP A 280 -6.50 30.68 3.61
N ARG A 281 -7.83 30.62 3.49
CA ARG A 281 -8.47 29.85 2.43
C ARG A 281 -8.06 30.30 1.05
N THR A 282 -7.93 31.61 0.82
CA THR A 282 -7.58 32.17 -0.50
C THR A 282 -6.16 31.77 -0.87
N ARG A 283 -5.23 31.85 0.07
CA ARG A 283 -3.82 31.48 -0.14
C ARG A 283 -3.63 29.97 -0.26
N ASP A 284 -4.24 29.17 0.64
CA ASP A 284 -3.89 27.76 0.85
C ASP A 284 -4.71 26.81 -0.02
N GLU A 285 -5.82 27.27 -0.60
CA GLU A 285 -6.67 26.50 -1.52
C GLU A 285 -6.62 26.99 -2.98
N THR A 286 -5.86 28.05 -3.27
CA THR A 286 -5.64 28.49 -4.64
C THR A 286 -4.71 27.53 -5.38
N GLU A 287 -5.10 27.18 -6.58
CA GLU A 287 -4.25 26.40 -7.51
C GLU A 287 -2.95 27.16 -7.79
N ARG A 288 -1.83 26.45 -7.77
CA ARG A 288 -0.50 27.01 -8.01
C ARG A 288 0.22 26.17 -9.03
N ASN A 289 1.00 26.84 -9.86
CA ASN A 289 2.01 26.16 -10.67
C ASN A 289 3.21 25.85 -9.78
N GLU A 290 3.27 24.60 -9.26
CA GLU A 290 4.35 24.12 -8.39
C GLU A 290 5.47 23.45 -9.18
N SER A 291 5.11 22.79 -10.29
CA SER A 291 6.02 22.08 -11.18
C SER A 291 5.58 22.19 -12.62
N ASP A 292 6.49 21.93 -13.54
CA ASP A 292 6.20 21.84 -14.98
C ASP A 292 7.00 20.70 -15.62
N ILE A 293 6.57 20.31 -16.82
CA ILE A 293 7.22 19.28 -17.63
C ILE A 293 8.30 19.93 -18.49
N TYR A 294 9.49 19.37 -18.42
CA TYR A 294 10.65 19.77 -19.23
C TYR A 294 11.14 18.62 -20.09
N VAL A 295 11.76 18.94 -21.23
CA VAL A 295 12.48 17.99 -22.09
C VAL A 295 13.90 18.50 -22.34
N MET A 296 14.83 17.57 -22.46
CA MET A 296 16.21 17.85 -22.85
C MET A 296 16.81 16.70 -23.66
N PRO A 297 17.84 16.94 -24.47
CA PRO A 297 18.56 15.85 -25.14
C PRO A 297 19.19 14.88 -24.13
N ILE A 298 19.27 13.58 -24.46
CA ILE A 298 19.91 12.56 -23.63
C ILE A 298 21.42 12.83 -23.45
N SER A 299 22.03 13.57 -24.35
CA SER A 299 23.43 14.01 -24.27
C SER A 299 23.65 15.14 -23.26
N GLY A 300 22.59 15.66 -22.66
CA GLY A 300 22.63 16.85 -21.80
C GLY A 300 22.32 18.14 -22.57
N GLY A 301 22.24 19.24 -21.86
CA GLY A 301 21.92 20.57 -22.42
C GLY A 301 20.93 21.35 -21.55
N THR A 302 20.44 22.48 -22.09
CA THR A 302 19.46 23.31 -21.38
C THR A 302 18.07 22.71 -21.49
N PRO A 303 17.39 22.45 -20.36
CA PRO A 303 16.00 22.00 -20.37
C PRO A 303 15.07 23.00 -21.04
N ARG A 304 14.13 22.51 -21.86
CA ARG A 304 13.07 23.30 -22.49
C ARG A 304 11.73 22.92 -21.85
N LYS A 305 10.99 23.92 -21.38
CA LYS A 305 9.64 23.75 -20.86
C LYS A 305 8.70 23.29 -21.98
N VAL A 306 7.89 22.26 -21.70
CA VAL A 306 6.87 21.73 -22.61
C VAL A 306 5.47 22.17 -22.20
N ALA A 307 5.19 22.12 -20.89
CA ALA A 307 3.91 22.56 -20.36
C ALA A 307 4.11 23.69 -19.36
N GLU A 308 3.20 24.65 -19.38
CA GLU A 308 2.96 25.54 -18.25
C GLU A 308 1.54 25.24 -17.77
N TRP A 309 1.47 24.62 -16.56
CA TRP A 309 0.20 24.07 -16.10
C TRP A 309 0.01 24.36 -14.61
N MET A 310 -1.24 24.52 -14.18
CA MET A 310 -1.56 24.77 -12.77
C MET A 310 -1.74 23.44 -12.06
N GLY A 311 -0.89 23.15 -11.07
CA GLY A 311 -0.96 21.96 -10.26
C GLY A 311 0.35 21.17 -10.19
N ALA A 312 0.23 19.86 -10.10
CA ALA A 312 1.35 18.93 -10.04
C ALA A 312 1.20 17.84 -11.10
N GLU A 313 2.33 17.43 -11.70
CA GLU A 313 2.40 16.40 -12.72
C GLU A 313 3.20 15.18 -12.21
N SER A 314 2.80 14.00 -12.68
CA SER A 314 3.49 12.73 -12.45
C SER A 314 3.29 11.77 -13.64
N ASP A 315 3.96 10.63 -13.59
CA ASP A 315 3.82 9.54 -14.56
C ASP A 315 3.91 10.00 -16.03
N LEU A 316 5.12 10.41 -16.44
CA LEU A 316 5.34 10.84 -17.82
C LEU A 316 5.51 9.65 -18.75
N GLU A 317 4.71 9.59 -19.82
CA GLU A 317 4.78 8.56 -20.86
C GLU A 317 4.88 9.20 -22.25
N TRP A 318 5.83 8.74 -23.07
CA TRP A 318 5.96 9.17 -24.46
C TRP A 318 5.01 8.40 -25.38
N SER A 319 4.45 9.10 -26.36
CA SER A 319 3.81 8.42 -27.47
C SER A 319 4.84 7.59 -28.26
N ALA A 320 4.41 6.50 -28.89
CA ALA A 320 5.29 5.59 -29.63
C ALA A 320 6.11 6.29 -30.72
N ASN A 321 5.59 7.36 -31.32
CA ASN A 321 6.27 8.17 -32.33
C ASN A 321 7.13 9.32 -31.74
N GLY A 322 7.21 9.45 -30.43
CA GLY A 322 8.00 10.49 -29.74
C GLY A 322 7.50 11.93 -29.89
N THR A 323 6.26 12.16 -30.39
CA THR A 323 5.76 13.52 -30.69
C THR A 323 4.92 14.11 -29.55
N SER A 324 4.47 13.32 -28.60
CA SER A 324 3.60 13.74 -27.52
C SER A 324 4.00 13.07 -26.19
N LEU A 325 3.61 13.72 -25.08
CA LEU A 325 3.72 13.21 -23.73
C LEU A 325 2.32 13.05 -23.12
N ALA A 326 2.07 11.93 -22.46
CA ALA A 326 0.97 11.76 -21.52
C ALA A 326 1.47 11.94 -20.10
N PHE A 327 0.63 12.43 -19.20
CA PHE A 327 0.95 12.57 -17.80
C PHE A 327 -0.32 12.54 -16.92
N ILE A 328 -0.16 12.18 -15.65
CA ILE A 328 -1.19 12.37 -14.65
C ILE A 328 -1.02 13.77 -14.06
N GLY A 329 -2.04 14.61 -14.20
CA GLY A 329 -2.06 15.98 -13.70
C GLY A 329 -3.12 16.15 -12.61
N ARG A 330 -2.76 16.82 -11.49
CA ARG A 330 -3.67 17.17 -10.40
C ARG A 330 -3.67 18.69 -10.22
N PRO A 331 -4.75 19.39 -10.62
CA PRO A 331 -4.79 20.86 -10.60
C PRO A 331 -4.64 21.46 -9.19
N ALA A 332 -5.24 20.83 -8.18
CA ALA A 332 -5.13 21.22 -6.79
C ALA A 332 -5.30 20.00 -5.87
N ARG A 333 -4.92 20.13 -4.60
CA ARG A 333 -4.95 19.02 -3.62
C ARG A 333 -6.32 18.36 -3.49
N ALA A 334 -7.40 19.15 -3.46
CA ALA A 334 -8.78 18.67 -3.36
C ALA A 334 -9.46 18.44 -4.72
N LYS A 335 -8.70 18.27 -5.79
CA LYS A 335 -9.22 17.95 -7.12
C LYS A 335 -8.74 16.57 -7.56
N SER A 336 -9.57 15.87 -8.34
CA SER A 336 -9.19 14.58 -8.89
C SER A 336 -8.06 14.72 -9.89
N ALA A 337 -7.09 13.81 -9.83
CA ALA A 337 -6.11 13.65 -10.89
C ALA A 337 -6.77 13.21 -12.21
N ARG A 338 -6.20 13.61 -13.34
CA ARG A 338 -6.67 13.31 -14.68
C ARG A 338 -5.50 12.92 -15.56
N ILE A 339 -5.78 12.28 -16.69
CA ILE A 339 -4.78 12.02 -17.72
C ILE A 339 -4.82 13.15 -18.72
N TYR A 340 -3.67 13.78 -18.93
CA TYR A 340 -3.46 14.84 -19.92
C TYR A 340 -2.48 14.39 -20.98
N VAL A 341 -2.62 14.93 -22.18
CA VAL A 341 -1.69 14.75 -23.30
C VAL A 341 -1.29 16.09 -23.87
N ILE A 342 0.00 16.26 -24.17
CA ILE A 342 0.57 17.47 -24.72
C ILE A 342 1.58 17.14 -25.83
N PRO A 343 1.60 17.90 -26.97
CA PRO A 343 2.70 17.79 -27.90
C PRO A 343 4.04 18.19 -27.29
N VAL A 344 5.12 17.47 -27.58
CA VAL A 344 6.45 17.82 -27.03
C VAL A 344 6.95 19.18 -27.48
N THR A 345 6.39 19.74 -28.57
CA THR A 345 6.66 21.11 -29.02
C THR A 345 6.05 22.18 -28.12
N GLY A 346 5.17 21.78 -27.20
CA GLY A 346 4.43 22.65 -26.28
C GLY A 346 2.99 22.90 -26.72
N GLY A 347 2.24 23.61 -25.92
CA GLY A 347 0.84 23.94 -26.12
C GLY A 347 -0.01 23.76 -24.88
N ALA A 348 -1.34 23.76 -25.00
CA ALA A 348 -2.25 23.48 -23.91
C ALA A 348 -2.44 21.98 -23.76
N PRO A 349 -2.28 21.41 -22.53
CA PRO A 349 -2.54 20.01 -22.27
C PRO A 349 -4.02 19.67 -22.49
N LYS A 350 -4.28 18.56 -23.18
CA LYS A 350 -5.63 18.03 -23.43
C LYS A 350 -5.98 16.98 -22.38
N ASN A 351 -7.09 17.18 -21.66
CA ASN A 351 -7.68 16.16 -20.80
C ASN A 351 -8.32 15.06 -21.67
N VAL A 352 -7.84 13.81 -21.55
CA VAL A 352 -8.31 12.67 -22.36
C VAL A 352 -9.30 11.76 -21.62
N VAL A 353 -9.60 12.02 -20.34
CA VAL A 353 -10.61 11.29 -19.58
C VAL A 353 -11.88 12.12 -19.33
N GLY A 354 -11.95 13.33 -19.83
CA GLY A 354 -13.13 14.20 -19.72
C GLY A 354 -13.60 14.45 -18.30
N ALA A 355 -14.90 14.28 -18.05
CA ALA A 355 -15.53 14.46 -16.74
C ALA A 355 -15.50 13.19 -15.86
N TRP A 356 -14.77 12.16 -16.27
CA TRP A 356 -14.66 10.93 -15.49
C TRP A 356 -14.08 11.21 -14.09
N GLN A 357 -14.80 10.82 -13.03
CA GLN A 357 -14.54 11.34 -11.68
C GLN A 357 -13.46 10.59 -10.89
N TYR A 358 -13.14 9.35 -11.31
CA TYR A 358 -12.18 8.52 -10.58
C TYR A 358 -10.75 8.88 -10.95
N GLU A 359 -9.79 8.43 -10.14
CA GLU A 359 -8.39 8.77 -10.33
C GLU A 359 -7.62 7.65 -11.03
N PRO A 360 -6.83 7.98 -12.08
CA PRO A 360 -5.95 7.02 -12.74
C PRO A 360 -4.76 6.68 -11.83
N ASP A 361 -4.28 5.45 -11.96
CA ASP A 361 -3.06 4.95 -11.32
C ASP A 361 -2.20 4.28 -12.38
N ALA A 362 -0.94 4.69 -12.49
CA ALA A 362 0.06 4.19 -13.44
C ALA A 362 -0.44 4.13 -14.90
N ILE A 363 0.01 5.04 -15.74
CA ILE A 363 -0.37 5.10 -17.16
C ILE A 363 0.66 4.39 -18.05
N THR A 364 0.19 3.81 -19.15
CA THR A 364 1.03 3.25 -20.22
C THR A 364 0.46 3.63 -21.58
N TRP A 365 1.29 4.20 -22.45
CA TRP A 365 0.87 4.51 -23.81
C TRP A 365 0.91 3.27 -24.69
N MET A 366 -0.25 2.87 -25.23
CA MET A 366 -0.40 1.66 -26.03
C MET A 366 -0.05 1.93 -27.51
N SER A 367 0.40 0.89 -28.22
CA SER A 367 0.75 0.96 -29.63
C SER A 367 -0.44 1.34 -30.54
N ASN A 368 -1.68 1.06 -30.12
CA ASN A 368 -2.90 1.45 -30.81
C ASN A 368 -3.30 2.93 -30.59
N GLY A 369 -2.52 3.69 -29.82
CA GLY A 369 -2.75 5.10 -29.52
C GLY A 369 -3.65 5.38 -28.31
N THR A 370 -4.15 4.37 -27.59
CA THR A 370 -4.85 4.58 -26.32
C THR A 370 -3.90 4.68 -25.13
N ILE A 371 -4.36 5.17 -23.99
CA ILE A 371 -3.61 5.18 -22.74
C ILE A 371 -4.27 4.22 -21.78
N ARG A 372 -3.53 3.14 -21.42
CA ARG A 372 -3.95 2.13 -20.45
C ARG A 372 -3.57 2.55 -19.04
N PHE A 373 -4.46 2.28 -18.07
CA PHE A 373 -4.23 2.56 -16.67
C PHE A 373 -5.11 1.67 -15.79
N SER A 374 -4.79 1.57 -14.50
CA SER A 374 -5.70 1.00 -13.50
C SER A 374 -6.41 2.12 -12.73
N SER A 375 -7.57 1.83 -12.18
CA SER A 375 -8.29 2.76 -11.30
C SER A 375 -9.19 2.04 -10.32
N SER A 376 -9.31 2.63 -9.13
CA SER A 376 -10.33 2.25 -8.15
C SER A 376 -11.66 2.95 -8.51
N ILE A 377 -12.71 2.15 -8.65
CA ILE A 377 -14.07 2.59 -9.02
C ILE A 377 -15.01 2.06 -7.93
N GLY A 378 -15.29 2.86 -6.91
CA GLY A 378 -15.93 2.36 -5.70
C GLY A 378 -15.06 1.29 -5.03
N GLY A 379 -15.67 0.21 -4.56
CA GLY A 379 -14.96 -0.90 -3.93
C GLY A 379 -14.28 -1.90 -4.89
N ARG A 380 -14.28 -1.67 -6.20
CA ARG A 380 -13.58 -2.51 -7.18
C ARG A 380 -12.39 -1.79 -7.80
N ALA A 381 -11.49 -2.51 -8.43
CA ALA A 381 -10.46 -1.93 -9.28
C ALA A 381 -10.51 -2.57 -10.67
N ALA A 382 -10.34 -1.74 -11.70
CA ALA A 382 -10.43 -2.12 -13.10
C ALA A 382 -9.22 -1.61 -13.89
N ILE A 383 -8.95 -2.26 -15.02
CA ILE A 383 -7.99 -1.81 -16.02
C ILE A 383 -8.79 -1.17 -17.14
N LEU A 384 -8.40 0.04 -17.55
CA LEU A 384 -9.15 0.87 -18.49
C LEU A 384 -8.24 1.42 -19.59
N ASP A 385 -8.85 1.79 -20.71
CA ASP A 385 -8.22 2.53 -21.81
C ASP A 385 -8.89 3.89 -21.98
N ALA A 386 -8.09 4.95 -21.99
CA ALA A 386 -8.50 6.29 -22.39
C ALA A 386 -8.20 6.51 -23.87
N ASP A 387 -9.22 7.01 -24.61
CA ASP A 387 -9.07 7.40 -26.02
C ASP A 387 -8.50 8.82 -26.14
N MET A 388 -7.63 9.04 -27.12
CA MET A 388 -7.01 10.34 -27.39
C MET A 388 -8.02 11.42 -27.79
N ASN A 389 -9.20 11.03 -28.26
CA ASN A 389 -10.28 11.97 -28.57
C ASN A 389 -10.97 12.51 -27.31
N GLY A 390 -10.77 11.84 -26.17
CA GLY A 390 -11.39 12.15 -24.88
C GLY A 390 -12.69 11.41 -24.67
N GLY A 391 -13.23 11.53 -23.47
CA GLY A 391 -14.48 10.88 -23.08
C GLY A 391 -14.29 9.98 -21.86
N ALA A 392 -15.32 9.19 -21.54
CA ALA A 392 -15.22 8.20 -20.46
C ALA A 392 -14.30 7.05 -20.88
N PRO A 393 -13.34 6.65 -20.05
CA PRO A 393 -12.48 5.51 -20.34
C PRO A 393 -13.27 4.22 -20.52
N LYS A 394 -12.81 3.34 -21.40
CA LYS A 394 -13.39 2.03 -21.65
C LYS A 394 -12.77 1.02 -20.69
N GLU A 395 -13.62 0.27 -19.98
CA GLU A 395 -13.17 -0.85 -19.15
C GLU A 395 -12.71 -2.03 -20.03
N VAL A 396 -11.48 -2.49 -19.79
CA VAL A 396 -10.83 -3.62 -20.48
C VAL A 396 -10.93 -4.86 -19.60
N VAL A 397 -10.59 -4.74 -18.32
CA VAL A 397 -10.72 -5.80 -17.32
C VAL A 397 -11.41 -5.23 -16.09
N GLY A 398 -12.49 -5.87 -15.65
CA GLY A 398 -13.27 -5.41 -14.51
C GLY A 398 -13.99 -6.53 -13.77
N GLY A 399 -15.18 -6.24 -13.24
CA GLY A 399 -16.00 -7.16 -12.47
C GLY A 399 -15.90 -6.95 -10.96
N ARG A 400 -16.54 -7.86 -10.17
CA ARG A 400 -16.51 -7.85 -8.70
C ARG A 400 -15.18 -8.37 -8.16
N ARG A 401 -14.13 -7.62 -8.40
CA ARG A 401 -12.76 -7.95 -8.03
C ARG A 401 -11.86 -6.72 -8.08
N ARG A 402 -10.62 -6.90 -7.72
CA ARG A 402 -9.56 -5.95 -7.99
C ARG A 402 -8.63 -6.52 -9.05
N ALA A 403 -8.60 -5.91 -10.23
CA ALA A 403 -7.62 -6.15 -11.28
C ALA A 403 -6.68 -4.94 -11.32
N THR A 404 -5.40 -5.15 -11.07
CA THR A 404 -4.41 -4.08 -10.92
C THR A 404 -3.04 -4.45 -11.51
N SER A 405 -2.16 -3.46 -11.62
CA SER A 405 -0.78 -3.62 -12.08
C SER A 405 -0.68 -4.25 -13.47
N PRO A 406 -1.34 -3.69 -14.50
CA PRO A 406 -1.21 -4.21 -15.86
C PRO A 406 0.23 -4.07 -16.35
N SER A 407 0.73 -5.12 -17.01
CA SER A 407 2.01 -5.15 -17.70
C SER A 407 1.80 -5.70 -19.11
N MET A 408 2.42 -5.06 -20.10
CA MET A 408 2.26 -5.38 -21.52
C MET A 408 3.56 -5.84 -22.13
N ASN A 409 3.50 -6.65 -23.18
CA ASN A 409 4.64 -6.87 -24.06
C ASN A 409 4.88 -5.67 -24.99
N THR A 410 6.02 -5.62 -25.66
CA THR A 410 6.41 -4.48 -26.52
C THR A 410 5.42 -4.19 -27.65
N THR A 411 4.80 -5.22 -28.22
CA THR A 411 3.79 -5.05 -29.29
C THR A 411 2.41 -4.68 -28.77
N GLY A 412 2.19 -4.70 -27.45
CA GLY A 412 0.90 -4.39 -26.84
C GLY A 412 -0.19 -5.40 -27.16
N THR A 413 0.15 -6.67 -27.39
CA THR A 413 -0.81 -7.73 -27.75
C THR A 413 -1.20 -8.61 -26.58
N VAL A 414 -0.32 -8.75 -25.57
CA VAL A 414 -0.50 -9.58 -24.38
C VAL A 414 -0.42 -8.72 -23.14
N MET A 415 -1.37 -8.93 -22.21
CA MET A 415 -1.42 -8.27 -20.93
C MET A 415 -1.36 -9.29 -19.78
N ALA A 416 -0.51 -9.02 -18.77
CA ALA A 416 -0.55 -9.71 -17.50
C ALA A 416 -0.90 -8.72 -16.39
N TYR A 417 -1.64 -9.18 -15.39
CA TYR A 417 -2.07 -8.38 -14.25
C TYR A 417 -2.36 -9.26 -13.03
N VAL A 418 -2.42 -8.68 -11.85
CA VAL A 418 -2.82 -9.40 -10.65
C VAL A 418 -4.29 -9.15 -10.35
N SER A 419 -4.97 -10.22 -9.90
CA SER A 419 -6.38 -10.13 -9.53
C SER A 419 -6.65 -10.85 -8.21
N THR A 420 -7.55 -10.25 -7.41
CA THR A 420 -8.07 -10.81 -6.15
C THR A 420 -9.57 -10.52 -6.02
N SER A 421 -10.30 -11.40 -5.34
CA SER A 421 -11.71 -11.18 -4.98
C SER A 421 -11.92 -11.52 -3.51
N MET A 422 -13.13 -11.28 -2.97
CA MET A 422 -13.45 -11.58 -1.55
C MET A 422 -13.07 -13.01 -1.14
N THR A 423 -13.20 -13.96 -2.06
CA THR A 423 -12.98 -15.39 -1.79
C THR A 423 -11.71 -15.95 -2.43
N LYS A 424 -10.89 -15.12 -3.05
CA LYS A 424 -9.66 -15.57 -3.72
C LYS A 424 -8.50 -14.63 -3.38
N PRO A 425 -7.46 -15.11 -2.67
CA PRO A 425 -6.19 -14.40 -2.57
C PRO A 425 -5.62 -14.05 -3.94
N THR A 426 -4.64 -13.16 -3.96
CA THR A 426 -4.09 -12.61 -5.21
C THR A 426 -3.38 -13.68 -6.04
N GLU A 427 -3.75 -13.78 -7.32
CA GLU A 427 -3.10 -14.61 -8.34
C GLU A 427 -2.79 -13.77 -9.59
N LEU A 428 -1.92 -14.31 -10.44
CA LEU A 428 -1.56 -13.74 -11.74
C LEU A 428 -2.55 -14.18 -12.82
N PHE A 429 -2.96 -13.23 -13.64
CA PHE A 429 -3.82 -13.45 -14.80
C PHE A 429 -3.14 -12.95 -16.07
N VAL A 430 -3.51 -13.53 -17.18
CA VAL A 430 -3.13 -13.06 -18.52
C VAL A 430 -4.36 -12.95 -19.40
N SER A 431 -4.30 -12.04 -20.37
CA SER A 431 -5.31 -11.86 -21.40
C SER A 431 -4.69 -11.28 -22.66
N ASP A 432 -5.46 -11.27 -23.74
CA ASP A 432 -5.18 -10.38 -24.85
C ASP A 432 -5.25 -8.91 -24.42
N ALA A 433 -4.67 -8.02 -25.23
CA ALA A 433 -4.65 -6.60 -24.90
C ALA A 433 -6.03 -5.98 -24.70
N ASP A 434 -7.07 -6.49 -25.36
CA ASP A 434 -8.45 -6.02 -25.23
C ASP A 434 -9.24 -6.63 -24.07
N GLY A 435 -8.56 -7.47 -23.25
CA GLY A 435 -9.15 -8.23 -22.14
C GLY A 435 -9.75 -9.58 -22.55
N GLY A 436 -9.73 -9.92 -23.84
CA GLY A 436 -10.17 -11.20 -24.34
C GLY A 436 -9.27 -12.35 -23.88
N ASN A 437 -9.76 -13.60 -24.00
CA ASN A 437 -9.03 -14.82 -23.65
C ASN A 437 -8.41 -14.82 -22.25
N GLU A 438 -9.07 -14.12 -21.29
CA GLU A 438 -8.62 -14.06 -19.91
C GLU A 438 -8.48 -15.44 -19.29
N ARG A 439 -7.36 -15.68 -18.59
CA ARG A 439 -7.14 -16.89 -17.80
C ARG A 439 -6.22 -16.63 -16.61
N GLN A 440 -6.44 -17.39 -15.55
CA GLN A 440 -5.56 -17.44 -14.39
C GLN A 440 -4.27 -18.19 -14.78
N LEU A 441 -3.11 -17.60 -14.48
CA LEU A 441 -1.80 -18.15 -14.84
C LEU A 441 -1.09 -18.81 -13.66
N THR A 442 -1.39 -18.38 -12.42
CA THR A 442 -0.81 -18.96 -11.21
C THR A 442 -1.88 -19.56 -10.30
N HIS A 443 -1.50 -20.58 -9.53
CA HIS A 443 -2.37 -21.43 -8.73
C HIS A 443 -1.78 -21.68 -7.33
N PHE A 444 -1.06 -20.72 -6.78
CA PHE A 444 -0.35 -20.87 -5.49
C PHE A 444 -1.30 -21.09 -4.30
N ASN A 445 -2.50 -20.55 -4.38
CA ASN A 445 -3.50 -20.65 -3.30
C ASN A 445 -4.54 -21.76 -3.52
N ASP A 446 -4.52 -22.51 -4.62
CA ASP A 446 -5.58 -23.45 -4.96
C ASP A 446 -5.76 -24.55 -3.89
N ALA A 447 -4.67 -25.11 -3.36
CA ALA A 447 -4.73 -26.09 -2.28
C ALA A 447 -5.39 -25.51 -1.02
N LEU A 448 -5.05 -24.28 -0.65
CA LEU A 448 -5.65 -23.59 0.49
C LEU A 448 -7.12 -23.25 0.22
N ASN A 449 -7.46 -22.82 -0.99
CA ASN A 449 -8.83 -22.52 -1.42
C ASN A 449 -9.75 -23.77 -1.45
N ALA A 450 -9.17 -24.94 -1.67
CA ALA A 450 -9.92 -26.20 -1.59
C ALA A 450 -10.21 -26.64 -0.14
N GLU A 451 -9.37 -26.25 0.82
CA GLU A 451 -9.51 -26.61 2.22
C GLU A 451 -10.32 -25.61 3.04
N VAL A 452 -10.25 -24.33 2.70
CA VAL A 452 -10.85 -23.23 3.46
C VAL A 452 -12.06 -22.66 2.73
N ALA A 453 -13.19 -22.64 3.41
CA ALA A 453 -14.40 -21.96 2.93
C ALA A 453 -14.27 -20.46 3.20
N TRP A 454 -13.79 -19.71 2.21
CA TRP A 454 -13.78 -18.26 2.28
C TRP A 454 -15.19 -17.69 2.21
N SER A 455 -15.48 -16.70 3.05
CA SER A 455 -16.77 -16.02 3.06
C SER A 455 -16.83 -14.94 1.98
N ASP A 456 -17.94 -14.88 1.26
CA ASP A 456 -18.25 -13.79 0.31
C ASP A 456 -19.13 -12.75 0.99
N ALA A 457 -19.15 -11.53 0.43
CA ALA A 457 -19.94 -10.42 0.94
C ALA A 457 -21.05 -10.02 -0.04
N GLU A 458 -22.22 -9.74 0.51
CA GLU A 458 -23.36 -9.12 -0.18
C GLU A 458 -23.07 -7.60 -0.27
N ARG A 459 -22.93 -7.07 -1.49
CA ARG A 459 -22.78 -5.64 -1.75
C ARG A 459 -24.15 -4.96 -1.75
N PHE A 460 -24.25 -3.80 -1.11
CA PHE A 460 -25.46 -2.97 -1.12
C PHE A 460 -25.10 -1.48 -1.16
N THR A 461 -26.06 -0.66 -1.56
CA THR A 461 -25.95 0.81 -1.45
C THR A 461 -27.12 1.36 -0.65
N TYR A 462 -26.91 2.51 -0.05
CA TYR A 462 -27.94 3.20 0.73
C TYR A 462 -27.78 4.71 0.67
N ARG A 463 -28.88 5.43 0.88
CA ARG A 463 -28.87 6.89 0.98
C ARG A 463 -28.62 7.33 2.42
N SER A 464 -27.64 8.20 2.60
CA SER A 464 -27.26 8.80 3.89
C SER A 464 -27.56 10.30 3.94
N VAL A 465 -27.00 11.01 4.89
CA VAL A 465 -27.18 12.46 5.08
C VAL A 465 -26.86 13.23 3.80
N GLY A 466 -27.74 14.19 3.44
CA GLY A 466 -27.62 14.92 2.18
C GLY A 466 -27.98 14.12 0.95
N ASN A 467 -28.69 13.00 1.12
CA ASN A 467 -29.05 12.06 0.03
C ASN A 467 -27.84 11.46 -0.70
N LEU A 468 -26.67 11.46 -0.05
CA LEU A 468 -25.44 10.88 -0.62
C LEU A 468 -25.56 9.35 -0.66
N GLU A 469 -25.21 8.75 -1.79
CA GLU A 469 -25.14 7.30 -1.92
C GLU A 469 -23.84 6.76 -1.33
N ILE A 470 -23.98 5.79 -0.44
CA ILE A 470 -22.87 5.12 0.23
C ILE A 470 -22.88 3.64 -0.15
N GLU A 471 -21.70 3.09 -0.39
CA GLU A 471 -21.50 1.68 -0.70
C GLU A 471 -21.10 0.90 0.54
N GLY A 472 -21.66 -0.30 0.71
CA GLY A 472 -21.37 -1.19 1.82
C GLY A 472 -21.43 -2.65 1.43
N TRP A 473 -20.89 -3.49 2.28
CA TRP A 473 -20.83 -4.94 2.15
C TRP A 473 -21.17 -5.61 3.46
N LEU A 474 -21.87 -6.72 3.37
CA LEU A 474 -22.16 -7.59 4.51
C LEU A 474 -21.61 -8.99 4.23
N MET A 475 -20.49 -9.34 4.81
CA MET A 475 -19.88 -10.67 4.69
C MET A 475 -20.57 -11.65 5.61
N LYS A 476 -20.99 -12.81 5.06
CA LYS A 476 -21.69 -13.85 5.82
C LYS A 476 -20.72 -14.65 6.69
N PRO A 477 -21.17 -15.11 7.88
CA PRO A 477 -20.39 -16.01 8.72
C PRO A 477 -20.22 -17.39 8.06
N TYR A 478 -19.09 -18.03 8.33
CA TYR A 478 -18.93 -19.45 8.01
C TYR A 478 -20.02 -20.28 8.69
N GLY A 479 -20.53 -21.28 7.98
CA GLY A 479 -21.59 -22.14 8.49
C GLY A 479 -22.93 -21.42 8.69
N TYR A 480 -23.21 -20.36 7.93
CA TYR A 480 -24.49 -19.65 7.96
C TYR A 480 -25.68 -20.59 7.72
N VAL A 481 -26.67 -20.52 8.62
CA VAL A 481 -27.93 -21.26 8.54
C VAL A 481 -29.08 -20.26 8.55
N THR A 482 -29.96 -20.36 7.55
CA THR A 482 -31.16 -19.52 7.44
C THR A 482 -32.05 -19.68 8.69
N GLY A 483 -32.58 -18.56 9.20
CA GLY A 483 -33.43 -18.53 10.38
C GLY A 483 -32.70 -18.43 11.72
N LYS A 484 -31.40 -18.59 11.74
CA LYS A 484 -30.55 -18.34 12.91
C LYS A 484 -30.07 -16.90 12.96
N LYS A 485 -29.99 -16.32 14.16
CA LYS A 485 -29.41 -14.99 14.38
C LYS A 485 -27.93 -15.05 14.74
N TYR A 486 -27.17 -14.10 14.20
CA TYR A 486 -25.72 -14.03 14.38
C TYR A 486 -25.28 -12.64 14.86
N PRO A 487 -24.17 -12.56 15.60
CA PRO A 487 -23.53 -11.27 15.89
C PRO A 487 -23.00 -10.61 14.62
N VAL A 488 -22.83 -9.29 14.65
CA VAL A 488 -22.24 -8.51 13.57
C VAL A 488 -21.17 -7.57 14.10
N VAL A 489 -20.06 -7.45 13.37
CA VAL A 489 -19.00 -6.48 13.65
C VAL A 489 -18.96 -5.46 12.53
N LEU A 490 -19.17 -4.17 12.87
CA LEU A 490 -18.89 -3.05 11.97
C LEU A 490 -17.37 -2.84 11.89
N TYR A 491 -16.81 -2.93 10.69
CA TYR A 491 -15.37 -2.76 10.47
C TYR A 491 -15.11 -1.47 9.68
N ILE A 492 -14.24 -0.57 10.21
CA ILE A 492 -14.05 0.79 9.71
C ILE A 492 -12.62 0.96 9.22
N HIS A 493 -12.45 1.35 7.94
CA HIS A 493 -11.12 1.53 7.35
C HIS A 493 -10.38 2.75 7.92
N GLY A 494 -9.06 2.77 7.69
CA GLY A 494 -8.19 3.91 7.97
C GLY A 494 -8.25 4.99 6.88
N GLY A 495 -7.44 6.00 7.00
CA GLY A 495 -7.37 7.11 6.05
C GLY A 495 -7.68 8.45 6.70
N PRO A 496 -8.84 9.12 6.44
CA PRO A 496 -10.10 8.67 5.85
C PRO A 496 -10.04 8.43 4.33
N HIS A 497 -9.10 9.04 3.62
CA HIS A 497 -8.94 8.95 2.17
C HIS A 497 -8.31 7.60 1.75
N SER A 498 -8.99 6.54 2.12
CA SER A 498 -8.73 5.15 1.75
C SER A 498 -10.08 4.48 1.47
N GLN A 499 -10.11 3.16 1.26
CA GLN A 499 -11.36 2.45 1.01
C GLN A 499 -11.23 0.97 1.35
N TYR A 500 -12.35 0.32 1.68
CA TYR A 500 -12.51 -1.12 1.55
C TYR A 500 -12.89 -1.48 0.12
N ASN A 501 -12.59 -2.70 -0.25
CA ASN A 501 -12.75 -3.15 -1.62
C ASN A 501 -13.11 -4.64 -1.70
N GLU A 502 -13.38 -5.10 -2.92
CA GLU A 502 -13.77 -6.48 -3.22
C GLU A 502 -12.57 -7.46 -3.36
N GLY A 503 -11.43 -7.16 -2.72
CA GLY A 503 -10.30 -8.07 -2.60
C GLY A 503 -10.39 -8.95 -1.37
N TRP A 504 -9.61 -10.04 -1.36
CA TRP A 504 -9.44 -10.88 -0.19
C TRP A 504 -8.81 -10.09 0.96
N PHE A 505 -9.41 -10.19 2.16
CA PHE A 505 -8.93 -9.47 3.33
C PHE A 505 -8.99 -10.35 4.59
N ASP A 506 -7.83 -10.59 5.19
CA ASP A 506 -7.64 -11.54 6.28
C ASP A 506 -8.47 -11.23 7.53
N GLU A 507 -8.60 -9.96 7.90
CA GLU A 507 -9.35 -9.53 9.08
C GLU A 507 -10.85 -9.85 8.95
N PHE A 508 -11.43 -9.70 7.75
CA PHE A 508 -12.82 -10.04 7.50
C PHE A 508 -13.05 -11.55 7.51
N GLN A 509 -12.18 -12.28 6.81
CA GLN A 509 -12.23 -13.74 6.80
C GLN A 509 -12.04 -14.32 8.20
N ASN A 510 -11.17 -13.68 9.00
CA ASN A 510 -10.90 -14.06 10.38
C ASN A 510 -12.16 -13.99 11.27
N LEU A 511 -12.95 -12.92 11.18
CA LEU A 511 -14.20 -12.76 11.94
C LEU A 511 -15.34 -13.61 11.40
N ALA A 512 -15.49 -13.69 10.07
CA ALA A 512 -16.48 -14.52 9.42
C ALA A 512 -16.28 -16.00 9.75
N ALA A 513 -15.04 -16.48 9.79
CA ALA A 513 -14.69 -17.86 10.18
C ALA A 513 -15.10 -18.18 11.62
N GLN A 514 -15.23 -17.17 12.48
CA GLN A 514 -15.69 -17.33 13.87
C GLN A 514 -17.23 -17.31 14.01
N GLY A 515 -17.96 -17.22 12.91
CA GLY A 515 -19.42 -17.23 12.94
C GLY A 515 -20.06 -15.86 13.19
N MET A 516 -19.40 -14.78 12.76
CA MET A 516 -19.90 -13.41 12.86
C MET A 516 -20.12 -12.83 11.46
N PHE A 517 -21.17 -12.02 11.28
CA PHE A 517 -21.26 -11.13 10.12
C PHE A 517 -20.19 -10.04 10.25
N VAL A 518 -19.64 -9.62 9.11
CA VAL A 518 -18.77 -8.45 9.03
C VAL A 518 -19.42 -7.41 8.13
N LEU A 519 -19.79 -6.27 8.70
CA LEU A 519 -20.31 -5.10 8.00
C LEU A 519 -19.16 -4.15 7.75
N PHE A 520 -18.93 -3.75 6.52
CA PHE A 520 -17.96 -2.71 6.17
C PHE A 520 -18.51 -1.81 5.08
N THR A 521 -18.16 -0.54 5.12
CA THR A 521 -18.67 0.47 4.19
C THR A 521 -17.55 1.42 3.79
N ASN A 522 -17.79 2.16 2.71
CA ASN A 522 -16.98 3.31 2.32
C ASN A 522 -17.77 4.59 2.58
N PRO A 523 -17.73 5.14 3.82
CA PRO A 523 -18.41 6.38 4.15
C PRO A 523 -17.81 7.55 3.35
N ARG A 524 -18.49 8.70 3.34
CA ARG A 524 -17.89 9.93 2.81
C ARG A 524 -16.50 10.15 3.41
N GLY A 525 -15.58 10.70 2.63
CA GLY A 525 -14.16 10.75 2.97
C GLY A 525 -13.34 9.64 2.32
N SER A 526 -13.98 8.54 1.90
CA SER A 526 -13.28 7.43 1.23
C SER A 526 -12.78 7.83 -0.17
N SER A 527 -11.70 7.20 -0.60
CA SER A 527 -11.20 7.27 -1.99
C SER A 527 -12.02 6.38 -2.93
N GLY A 528 -11.83 6.52 -4.25
CA GLY A 528 -12.53 5.70 -5.25
C GLY A 528 -13.93 6.16 -5.62
N TYR A 529 -14.35 7.36 -5.20
CA TYR A 529 -15.67 7.97 -5.49
C TYR A 529 -15.56 9.39 -6.04
N GLY A 530 -14.37 9.86 -6.34
CA GLY A 530 -14.07 11.21 -6.81
C GLY A 530 -13.72 12.18 -5.68
N ALA A 531 -13.12 13.32 -6.05
CA ALA A 531 -12.57 14.27 -5.08
C ALA A 531 -13.64 14.90 -4.17
N ASP A 532 -14.81 15.23 -4.69
CA ASP A 532 -15.88 15.82 -3.88
C ASP A 532 -16.35 14.89 -2.78
N PHE A 533 -16.40 13.59 -3.02
CA PHE A 533 -16.69 12.59 -2.01
C PHE A 533 -15.54 12.45 -1.01
N THR A 534 -14.31 12.37 -1.51
CA THR A 534 -13.10 12.17 -0.71
C THR A 534 -12.88 13.33 0.26
N TYR A 535 -13.01 14.58 -0.19
CA TYR A 535 -12.73 15.76 0.66
C TYR A 535 -13.97 16.35 1.35
N SER A 536 -15.11 15.68 1.29
CA SER A 536 -16.36 16.13 1.95
C SER A 536 -16.30 16.14 3.48
N THR A 537 -15.35 15.45 4.09
CA THR A 537 -15.16 15.36 5.54
C THR A 537 -14.30 16.48 6.13
N ARG A 538 -13.68 17.34 5.33
CA ARG A 538 -12.80 18.39 5.83
C ARG A 538 -13.49 19.29 6.87
N GLY A 539 -12.88 19.42 8.04
CA GLY A 539 -13.40 20.14 9.20
C GLY A 539 -14.59 19.48 9.90
N ARG A 540 -14.96 18.25 9.50
CA ARG A 540 -16.20 17.58 9.91
C ARG A 540 -16.02 16.10 10.27
N TRP A 541 -14.80 15.64 10.53
CA TRP A 541 -14.55 14.25 10.92
C TRP A 541 -15.36 13.85 12.14
N GLY A 542 -16.02 12.70 12.09
CA GLY A 542 -16.92 12.23 13.14
C GLY A 542 -18.34 12.86 13.11
N MET A 543 -18.68 13.58 12.04
CA MET A 543 -20.01 14.14 11.82
C MET A 543 -20.82 13.27 10.86
N GLU A 544 -20.96 13.68 9.60
CA GLU A 544 -21.76 12.94 8.64
C GLU A 544 -21.12 11.60 8.22
N ASP A 545 -19.81 11.45 8.32
CA ASP A 545 -19.10 10.18 8.16
C ASP A 545 -19.49 9.17 9.27
N TYR A 546 -19.69 9.64 10.50
CA TYR A 546 -20.30 8.85 11.57
C TYR A 546 -21.75 8.47 11.24
N ASP A 547 -22.55 9.41 10.73
CA ASP A 547 -23.95 9.15 10.36
C ASP A 547 -24.05 8.13 9.24
N ASP A 548 -23.12 8.15 8.26
CA ASP A 548 -23.01 7.14 7.19
C ASP A 548 -22.85 5.73 7.77
N LEU A 549 -21.93 5.56 8.72
CA LEU A 549 -21.69 4.29 9.42
C LEU A 549 -22.89 3.83 10.24
N MET A 550 -23.51 4.76 10.99
CA MET A 550 -24.68 4.44 11.81
C MET A 550 -25.87 4.07 10.97
N LYS A 551 -26.07 4.70 9.82
CA LYS A 551 -27.14 4.37 8.87
C LYS A 551 -27.01 2.95 8.31
N ALA A 552 -25.80 2.55 7.91
CA ALA A 552 -25.53 1.16 7.51
C ALA A 552 -25.84 0.20 8.65
N THR A 553 -25.38 0.52 9.86
CA THR A 553 -25.61 -0.29 11.06
C THR A 553 -27.11 -0.43 11.35
N ASP A 554 -27.91 0.64 11.16
CA ASP A 554 -29.38 0.59 11.32
C ASP A 554 -30.05 -0.32 10.32
N ILE A 555 -29.61 -0.30 9.06
CA ILE A 555 -30.15 -1.16 8.00
C ILE A 555 -29.87 -2.63 8.35
N ILE A 556 -28.64 -2.93 8.73
CA ILE A 556 -28.22 -4.31 9.02
C ILE A 556 -28.86 -4.82 10.33
N ALA A 557 -28.99 -3.99 11.36
CA ALA A 557 -29.59 -4.38 12.65
C ALA A 557 -31.06 -4.80 12.55
N ARG A 558 -31.78 -4.42 11.47
CA ARG A 558 -33.18 -4.77 11.20
C ARG A 558 -33.34 -6.12 10.49
N ARG A 559 -32.27 -6.73 10.03
CA ARG A 559 -32.32 -8.03 9.35
C ARG A 559 -32.72 -9.13 10.33
N ALA A 560 -33.49 -10.09 9.84
CA ALA A 560 -33.97 -11.21 10.64
C ALA A 560 -32.84 -12.15 11.13
N ASP A 561 -31.72 -12.18 10.40
CA ASP A 561 -30.54 -13.02 10.68
C ASP A 561 -29.47 -12.31 11.55
N ILE A 562 -29.72 -11.08 11.99
CA ILE A 562 -28.81 -10.33 12.87
C ILE A 562 -29.35 -10.28 14.31
N ASP A 563 -28.47 -10.57 15.27
CA ASP A 563 -28.72 -10.30 16.68
C ASP A 563 -28.26 -8.88 17.01
N SER A 564 -29.21 -7.93 16.97
CA SER A 564 -28.90 -6.50 17.21
C SER A 564 -28.44 -6.19 18.64
N THR A 565 -28.52 -7.16 19.57
CA THR A 565 -27.97 -7.03 20.94
C THR A 565 -26.48 -7.42 21.00
N LYS A 566 -25.97 -8.02 19.93
CA LYS A 566 -24.61 -8.55 19.82
C LYS A 566 -23.85 -7.90 18.67
N MET A 567 -23.78 -6.56 18.70
CA MET A 567 -23.05 -5.79 17.71
C MET A 567 -21.69 -5.37 18.28
N GLY A 568 -20.64 -5.51 17.48
CA GLY A 568 -19.30 -5.02 17.75
C GLY A 568 -18.90 -3.93 16.75
N ALA A 569 -17.85 -3.15 17.09
CA ALA A 569 -17.20 -2.24 16.15
C ALA A 569 -15.68 -2.37 16.23
N SER A 570 -14.99 -2.29 15.08
CA SER A 570 -13.54 -2.41 14.97
C SER A 570 -13.01 -1.45 13.91
N GLY A 571 -11.79 -0.95 14.09
CA GLY A 571 -11.11 -0.13 13.11
C GLY A 571 -9.77 0.39 13.57
N GLY A 572 -8.92 0.79 12.62
CA GLY A 572 -7.58 1.30 12.90
C GLY A 572 -7.28 2.64 12.23
N SER A 573 -6.38 3.44 12.82
CA SER A 573 -6.01 4.76 12.30
C SER A 573 -7.23 5.70 12.31
N TYR A 574 -7.67 6.25 11.18
CA TYR A 574 -8.97 6.94 11.12
C TYR A 574 -10.11 6.04 11.64
N GLY A 575 -10.14 4.75 11.31
CA GLY A 575 -11.09 3.80 11.89
C GLY A 575 -10.93 3.66 13.41
N GLY A 576 -9.71 3.80 13.94
CA GLY A 576 -9.42 3.86 15.37
C GLY A 576 -9.95 5.15 16.02
N PHE A 577 -9.81 6.30 15.36
CA PHE A 577 -10.48 7.53 15.74
C PHE A 577 -12.01 7.32 15.76
N MET A 578 -12.57 6.78 14.69
CA MET A 578 -14.01 6.63 14.56
C MET A 578 -14.58 5.63 15.59
N THR A 579 -13.87 4.56 15.95
CA THR A 579 -14.32 3.63 16.99
C THR A 579 -14.35 4.28 18.38
N THR A 580 -13.35 5.11 18.71
CA THR A 580 -13.38 5.90 19.98
C THR A 580 -14.45 6.99 19.94
N TRP A 581 -14.66 7.61 18.78
CA TRP A 581 -15.76 8.57 18.57
C TRP A 581 -17.13 7.92 18.78
N ILE A 582 -17.38 6.78 18.13
CA ILE A 582 -18.61 5.97 18.28
C ILE A 582 -18.85 5.64 19.77
N ALA A 583 -17.84 5.21 20.51
CA ALA A 583 -17.96 4.90 21.93
C ALA A 583 -18.45 6.08 22.77
N THR A 584 -18.17 7.32 22.35
CA THR A 584 -18.65 8.54 23.03
C THR A 584 -20.07 8.94 22.64
N LYS A 585 -20.59 8.47 21.51
CA LYS A 585 -21.86 8.92 20.91
C LYS A 585 -23.03 7.93 21.10
N THR A 586 -22.74 6.63 21.26
CA THR A 586 -23.77 5.61 21.35
C THR A 586 -23.34 4.43 22.23
N GLN A 587 -24.34 3.77 22.84
CA GLN A 587 -24.14 2.55 23.65
C GLN A 587 -24.62 1.28 22.92
N ARG A 588 -24.88 1.36 21.61
CA ARG A 588 -25.47 0.24 20.84
C ARG A 588 -24.52 -0.95 20.62
N PHE A 589 -23.21 -0.74 20.75
CA PHE A 589 -22.22 -1.78 20.56
C PHE A 589 -21.90 -2.45 21.89
N ALA A 590 -21.99 -3.79 21.93
CA ALA A 590 -21.66 -4.59 23.12
C ALA A 590 -20.16 -4.64 23.41
N ALA A 591 -19.31 -4.47 22.40
CA ALA A 591 -17.86 -4.39 22.52
C ALA A 591 -17.24 -3.61 21.36
N ILE A 592 -16.12 -2.94 21.59
CA ILE A 592 -15.35 -2.21 20.58
C ILE A 592 -13.89 -2.65 20.65
N GLN A 593 -13.26 -2.82 19.50
CA GLN A 593 -11.82 -2.90 19.37
C GLN A 593 -11.33 -1.67 18.61
N THR A 594 -10.30 -1.00 19.12
CA THR A 594 -9.66 0.15 18.50
C THR A 594 -8.18 -0.11 18.31
N ASP A 595 -7.68 0.13 17.11
CA ASP A 595 -6.30 -0.13 16.70
C ASP A 595 -5.63 1.17 16.27
N ARG A 596 -4.39 1.44 16.73
CA ARG A 596 -3.65 2.66 16.36
C ARG A 596 -4.56 3.89 16.38
N THR A 597 -5.12 4.16 17.56
CA THR A 597 -6.23 5.10 17.73
C THR A 597 -5.76 6.56 17.80
N ILE A 598 -6.69 7.48 17.49
CA ILE A 598 -6.52 8.92 17.70
C ILE A 598 -7.63 9.39 18.63
N THR A 599 -7.26 9.97 19.75
CA THR A 599 -8.19 10.36 20.80
C THR A 599 -8.15 11.85 21.14
N ASP A 600 -7.03 12.52 20.84
CA ASP A 600 -6.83 13.96 21.02
C ASP A 600 -6.06 14.50 19.80
N TRP A 601 -6.67 15.38 19.03
CA TRP A 601 -6.09 15.90 17.81
C TRP A 601 -4.94 16.89 18.05
N THR A 602 -4.95 17.59 19.18
CA THR A 602 -3.83 18.47 19.55
C THR A 602 -2.59 17.65 19.91
N TYR A 603 -2.77 16.57 20.69
CA TYR A 603 -1.69 15.62 20.94
C TYR A 603 -1.18 14.99 19.66
N TRP A 604 -2.11 14.48 18.81
CA TRP A 604 -1.76 13.85 17.55
C TRP A 604 -0.92 14.75 16.66
N TYR A 605 -1.28 16.03 16.53
CA TYR A 605 -0.54 17.02 15.75
C TYR A 605 0.92 17.12 16.18
N GLY A 606 1.20 17.20 17.47
CA GLY A 606 2.57 17.30 17.99
C GLY A 606 3.34 15.97 17.98
N ALA A 607 2.63 14.85 18.09
CA ALA A 607 3.24 13.52 18.24
C ALA A 607 3.32 12.72 16.94
N SER A 608 2.62 13.11 15.87
CA SER A 608 2.60 12.41 14.57
C SER A 608 3.78 12.80 13.69
N ASP A 609 4.10 11.95 12.70
CA ASP A 609 4.98 12.26 11.58
C ASP A 609 4.24 12.90 10.38
N ALA A 610 2.92 13.15 10.52
CA ALA A 610 2.04 13.55 9.43
C ALA A 610 1.19 14.82 9.75
N GLN A 611 1.75 15.78 10.46
CA GLN A 611 1.07 17.00 10.92
C GLN A 611 0.31 17.73 9.79
N GLY A 612 0.89 17.80 8.60
CA GLY A 612 0.31 18.45 7.43
C GLY A 612 -1.05 17.89 6.99
N LEU A 613 -1.44 16.69 7.48
CA LEU A 613 -2.79 16.16 7.27
C LEU A 613 -3.82 17.01 7.98
N THR A 614 -3.67 17.22 9.28
CA THR A 614 -4.64 18.02 10.05
C THR A 614 -4.58 19.50 9.75
N GLU A 615 -3.43 20.03 9.38
CA GLU A 615 -3.35 21.43 8.91
C GLU A 615 -4.28 21.66 7.71
N TYR A 616 -4.34 20.69 6.79
CA TYR A 616 -5.24 20.75 5.65
C TYR A 616 -6.69 20.39 6.02
N GLU A 617 -6.89 19.28 6.73
CA GLU A 617 -8.23 18.79 7.07
C GLU A 617 -8.99 19.68 8.06
N PHE A 618 -8.28 20.36 8.98
CA PHE A 618 -8.86 21.16 10.05
C PHE A 618 -8.60 22.67 9.91
N PHE A 619 -8.23 23.10 8.70
CA PHE A 619 -8.06 24.52 8.36
C PHE A 619 -7.05 25.23 9.29
N GLY A 620 -5.84 24.67 9.37
CA GLY A 620 -4.72 25.25 10.10
C GLY A 620 -4.27 24.43 11.32
N LYS A 621 -3.40 25.01 12.09
CA LYS A 621 -2.73 24.39 13.23
C LYS A 621 -3.61 24.44 14.49
N PRO A 622 -3.34 23.62 15.53
CA PRO A 622 -4.13 23.64 16.76
C PRO A 622 -4.25 25.03 17.40
N TRP A 623 -3.16 25.80 17.45
CA TRP A 623 -3.19 27.14 18.03
C TRP A 623 -3.91 28.19 17.16
N ASP A 624 -4.12 27.90 15.87
CA ASP A 624 -4.91 28.77 14.98
C ASP A 624 -6.41 28.42 15.04
N ASN A 625 -6.76 27.14 15.33
CA ASN A 625 -8.13 26.62 15.30
C ASN A 625 -8.44 25.63 16.44
N GLN A 626 -8.03 25.96 17.68
CA GLN A 626 -8.14 25.07 18.85
C GLN A 626 -9.56 24.55 19.08
N ALA A 627 -10.57 25.40 18.86
CA ALA A 627 -11.96 25.01 19.06
C ALA A 627 -12.41 23.86 18.15
N LEU A 628 -11.89 23.79 16.92
CA LEU A 628 -12.17 22.68 16.01
C LEU A 628 -11.45 21.41 16.47
N TYR A 629 -10.16 21.52 16.81
CA TYR A 629 -9.38 20.39 17.32
C TYR A 629 -10.03 19.77 18.57
N ASP A 630 -10.47 20.60 19.53
CA ASP A 630 -11.16 20.15 20.73
C ASP A 630 -12.51 19.49 20.40
N ARG A 631 -13.31 20.11 19.54
CA ARG A 631 -14.63 19.61 19.16
C ARG A 631 -14.56 18.22 18.51
N LEU A 632 -13.53 17.97 17.71
CA LEU A 632 -13.34 16.70 17.00
C LEU A 632 -12.55 15.66 17.82
N SER A 633 -12.05 15.99 19.00
CA SER A 633 -11.25 15.11 19.85
C SER A 633 -12.13 14.20 20.72
N PRO A 634 -12.13 12.86 20.54
CA PRO A 634 -12.92 11.94 21.36
C PRO A 634 -12.70 12.08 22.87
N ILE A 635 -11.50 12.42 23.30
CA ILE A 635 -11.15 12.53 24.71
C ILE A 635 -12.01 13.57 25.46
N ARG A 636 -12.49 14.61 24.77
CA ARG A 636 -13.37 15.62 25.34
C ARG A 636 -14.73 15.05 25.78
N TYR A 637 -15.10 13.89 25.24
CA TYR A 637 -16.38 13.22 25.49
C TYR A 637 -16.21 11.86 26.18
N VAL A 638 -15.03 11.51 26.66
CA VAL A 638 -14.71 10.20 27.24
C VAL A 638 -15.63 9.79 28.40
N ARG A 639 -16.19 10.75 29.16
CA ARG A 639 -17.15 10.51 30.24
C ARG A 639 -18.43 9.80 29.79
N ASN A 640 -18.75 9.81 28.49
CA ASN A 640 -19.93 9.16 27.94
C ASN A 640 -19.70 7.67 27.65
N VAL A 641 -18.46 7.20 27.65
CA VAL A 641 -18.12 5.83 27.27
C VAL A 641 -18.57 4.85 28.34
N ARG A 642 -19.25 3.76 27.92
CA ARG A 642 -19.67 2.64 28.76
C ARG A 642 -19.30 1.29 28.14
N THR A 643 -19.15 1.25 26.84
CA THR A 643 -18.86 0.03 26.05
C THR A 643 -17.47 -0.50 26.40
N PRO A 644 -17.31 -1.80 26.67
CA PRO A 644 -16.01 -2.46 26.81
C PRO A 644 -15.12 -2.24 25.59
N MET A 645 -13.82 -1.95 25.81
CA MET A 645 -12.88 -1.65 24.74
C MET A 645 -11.58 -2.45 24.82
N LEU A 646 -11.17 -3.03 23.68
CA LEU A 646 -9.81 -3.55 23.46
C LEU A 646 -9.03 -2.51 22.68
N LEU A 647 -7.91 -2.03 23.23
CA LEU A 647 -6.97 -1.14 22.56
C LEU A 647 -5.78 -1.96 22.04
N VAL A 648 -5.40 -1.69 20.81
CA VAL A 648 -4.21 -2.31 20.19
C VAL A 648 -3.32 -1.19 19.67
N GLN A 649 -2.03 -1.19 20.02
CA GLN A 649 -1.11 -0.14 19.63
C GLN A 649 0.31 -0.69 19.42
N SER A 650 0.94 -0.25 18.34
CA SER A 650 2.35 -0.54 18.04
C SER A 650 3.26 0.47 18.73
N GLU A 651 4.41 0.02 19.29
CA GLU A 651 5.32 0.88 20.07
C GLU A 651 6.10 1.87 19.21
N ASP A 652 6.42 1.50 17.96
CA ASP A 652 7.12 2.35 17.00
C ASP A 652 6.16 3.07 16.03
N ASP A 653 4.89 3.21 16.39
CA ASP A 653 3.92 3.94 15.60
C ASP A 653 4.12 5.45 15.78
N PHE A 654 4.78 6.07 14.80
CA PHE A 654 4.96 7.53 14.75
C PHE A 654 3.84 8.24 14.00
N ARG A 655 2.87 7.53 13.41
CA ARG A 655 1.70 8.10 12.75
C ARG A 655 0.58 8.39 13.74
N THR A 656 0.25 7.39 14.58
CA THR A 656 -0.71 7.52 15.68
C THR A 656 0.00 7.14 16.97
N ALA A 657 0.75 8.08 17.52
CA ALA A 657 1.69 7.82 18.59
C ALA A 657 1.02 7.22 19.85
N MET A 658 1.77 6.39 20.55
CA MET A 658 1.38 5.58 21.73
C MET A 658 0.53 6.34 22.76
N GLY A 659 0.83 7.60 23.03
CA GLY A 659 0.14 8.39 24.05
C GLY A 659 -1.36 8.56 23.78
N SER A 660 -1.82 8.50 22.51
CA SER A 660 -3.27 8.50 22.21
C SER A 660 -3.98 7.30 22.85
N ALA A 661 -3.40 6.11 22.75
CA ALA A 661 -3.95 4.91 23.36
C ALA A 661 -3.81 4.92 24.89
N GLU A 662 -2.67 5.39 25.42
CA GLU A 662 -2.41 5.48 26.85
C GLU A 662 -3.38 6.44 27.57
N ILE A 663 -3.62 7.62 27.00
CA ILE A 663 -4.59 8.58 27.52
C ILE A 663 -5.99 7.95 27.55
N TRP A 664 -6.39 7.29 26.48
CA TRP A 664 -7.72 6.67 26.39
C TRP A 664 -7.86 5.52 27.39
N TYR A 665 -6.93 4.60 27.40
CA TYR A 665 -6.93 3.46 28.34
C TYR A 665 -7.01 3.92 29.79
N THR A 666 -6.14 4.85 30.18
CA THR A 666 -6.13 5.41 31.54
C THR A 666 -7.48 6.04 31.90
N SER A 667 -8.07 6.80 30.97
CA SER A 667 -9.39 7.42 31.18
C SER A 667 -10.49 6.39 31.37
N LEU A 668 -10.53 5.34 30.53
CA LEU A 668 -11.50 4.25 30.65
C LEU A 668 -11.37 3.51 32.00
N LYS A 669 -10.15 3.18 32.41
CA LYS A 669 -9.90 2.52 33.71
C LYS A 669 -10.36 3.40 34.87
N LYS A 670 -10.10 4.70 34.84
CA LYS A 670 -10.55 5.64 35.89
C LYS A 670 -12.08 5.84 35.91
N LEU A 671 -12.74 5.64 34.79
CA LEU A 671 -14.20 5.68 34.67
C LEU A 671 -14.87 4.32 35.01
N GLY A 672 -14.10 3.29 35.32
CA GLY A 672 -14.60 1.93 35.61
C GLY A 672 -15.10 1.18 34.36
N VAL A 673 -14.77 1.64 33.16
CA VAL A 673 -15.14 0.96 31.92
C VAL A 673 -14.19 -0.25 31.72
N PRO A 674 -14.72 -1.43 31.40
CA PRO A 674 -13.88 -2.59 31.08
C PRO A 674 -12.97 -2.29 29.88
N ALA A 675 -11.67 -2.34 30.08
CA ALA A 675 -10.70 -2.07 29.00
C ALA A 675 -9.45 -2.97 29.13
N GLU A 676 -9.00 -3.44 27.98
CA GLU A 676 -7.71 -4.13 27.82
C GLU A 676 -6.82 -3.35 26.87
N PHE A 677 -5.51 -3.43 27.06
CA PHE A 677 -4.54 -2.72 26.25
C PHE A 677 -3.40 -3.65 25.84
N VAL A 678 -3.25 -3.85 24.53
CA VAL A 678 -2.20 -4.65 23.93
C VAL A 678 -1.20 -3.74 23.23
N ARG A 679 0.08 -3.87 23.58
CA ARG A 679 1.19 -3.14 22.99
C ARG A 679 2.06 -4.10 22.20
N TYR A 680 2.35 -3.77 20.94
CA TYR A 680 3.20 -4.57 20.08
C TYR A 680 4.57 -3.91 19.91
N PRO A 681 5.65 -4.55 20.41
CA PRO A 681 7.02 -4.05 20.26
C PRO A 681 7.47 -4.17 18.79
N ARG A 682 8.49 -3.41 18.41
CA ARG A 682 9.14 -3.45 17.09
C ARG A 682 8.18 -3.30 15.90
N SER A 683 7.02 -2.73 16.13
CA SER A 683 5.98 -2.56 15.12
C SER A 683 5.61 -1.11 14.99
N ASN A 684 5.44 -0.69 13.74
CA ASN A 684 5.01 0.67 13.38
C ASN A 684 3.49 0.71 13.09
N HIS A 685 3.03 1.78 12.43
CA HIS A 685 1.63 1.97 12.03
C HIS A 685 1.08 0.85 11.15
N ASP A 686 1.96 0.14 10.44
CA ASP A 686 1.60 -0.86 9.44
C ASP A 686 1.60 -2.30 9.95
N LEU A 687 1.57 -2.53 11.27
CA LEU A 687 1.55 -3.87 11.87
C LEU A 687 0.56 -4.81 11.16
N SER A 688 -0.68 -4.38 10.93
CA SER A 688 -1.73 -5.20 10.32
C SER A 688 -1.50 -5.50 8.82
N ARG A 689 -0.55 -4.85 8.18
CA ARG A 689 -0.23 -4.99 6.75
C ARG A 689 1.14 -5.63 6.51
N THR A 690 2.17 -5.04 7.11
CA THR A 690 3.57 -5.39 6.85
C THR A 690 4.35 -5.80 8.10
N GLY A 691 3.72 -5.79 9.27
CA GLY A 691 4.36 -6.16 10.53
C GLY A 691 4.90 -7.59 10.57
N GLU A 692 5.65 -7.91 11.61
CA GLU A 692 6.15 -9.27 11.86
C GLU A 692 5.00 -10.27 11.87
N PRO A 693 5.08 -11.39 11.13
CA PRO A 693 3.98 -12.35 11.00
C PRO A 693 3.38 -12.84 12.31
N TRP A 694 4.21 -13.14 13.32
CA TRP A 694 3.71 -13.60 14.62
C TRP A 694 2.87 -12.54 15.33
N LEU A 695 3.30 -11.28 15.28
CA LEU A 695 2.58 -10.17 15.93
C LEU A 695 1.26 -9.89 15.21
N LEU A 696 1.26 -9.96 13.88
CA LEU A 696 0.05 -9.81 13.08
C LEU A 696 -0.97 -10.92 13.40
N VAL A 697 -0.53 -12.17 13.45
CA VAL A 697 -1.41 -13.32 13.74
C VAL A 697 -1.90 -13.28 15.18
N ASP A 698 -1.06 -12.90 16.17
CA ASP A 698 -1.50 -12.67 17.56
C ASP A 698 -2.59 -11.59 17.61
N ARG A 699 -2.43 -10.50 16.88
CA ARG A 699 -3.45 -9.45 16.77
C ARG A 699 -4.78 -9.98 16.24
N LEU A 700 -4.76 -10.80 15.19
CA LEU A 700 -5.96 -11.46 14.66
C LEU A 700 -6.60 -12.39 15.71
N GLY A 701 -5.78 -13.10 16.48
CA GLY A 701 -6.22 -13.97 17.58
C GLY A 701 -6.91 -13.19 18.69
N ARG A 702 -6.35 -12.05 19.12
CA ARG A 702 -6.94 -11.18 20.14
C ARG A 702 -8.26 -10.57 19.67
N LEU A 703 -8.38 -10.21 18.41
CA LEU A 703 -9.64 -9.77 17.81
C LEU A 703 -10.73 -10.85 17.92
N ARG A 704 -10.38 -12.13 17.61
CA ARG A 704 -11.28 -13.28 17.80
C ARG A 704 -11.69 -13.47 19.25
N GLN A 705 -10.73 -13.43 20.17
CA GLN A 705 -10.99 -13.63 21.61
C GLN A 705 -11.89 -12.55 22.16
N TRP A 706 -11.64 -11.27 21.82
CA TRP A 706 -12.41 -10.14 22.30
C TRP A 706 -13.87 -10.23 21.88
N PHE A 707 -14.14 -10.38 20.59
CA PHE A 707 -15.51 -10.47 20.09
C PHE A 707 -16.18 -11.82 20.43
N GLY A 708 -15.41 -12.90 20.49
CA GLY A 708 -15.91 -14.19 20.99
C GLY A 708 -16.43 -14.10 22.41
N TYR A 709 -15.69 -13.45 23.31
CA TYR A 709 -16.12 -13.25 24.70
C TYR A 709 -17.37 -12.36 24.81
N TRP A 710 -17.34 -11.18 24.22
CA TRP A 710 -18.41 -10.20 24.41
C TRP A 710 -19.67 -10.45 23.58
N LEU A 711 -19.53 -11.02 22.36
CA LEU A 711 -20.65 -11.19 21.45
C LEU A 711 -21.20 -12.61 21.43
N GLN A 712 -20.38 -13.63 21.75
CA GLN A 712 -20.78 -15.03 21.67
C GLN A 712 -20.80 -15.71 23.05
N GLY A 713 -20.29 -15.08 24.11
CA GLY A 713 -20.22 -15.66 25.45
C GLY A 713 -19.19 -16.80 25.57
N THR A 714 -18.21 -16.86 24.65
CA THR A 714 -17.16 -17.88 24.73
C THR A 714 -16.24 -17.57 25.90
N LYS A 715 -16.21 -18.46 26.89
CA LYS A 715 -15.20 -18.42 27.97
C LYS A 715 -13.86 -18.86 27.39
N THR A 716 -13.11 -17.93 26.83
CA THR A 716 -11.70 -18.21 26.51
C THR A 716 -10.90 -18.21 27.79
N ALA A 717 -10.20 -19.31 28.06
CA ALA A 717 -9.09 -19.27 29.02
C ALA A 717 -8.16 -18.11 28.60
N ALA A 718 -7.79 -17.28 29.58
CA ALA A 718 -6.75 -16.27 29.34
C ALA A 718 -5.57 -16.99 28.67
N PRO A 719 -4.97 -16.43 27.60
CA PRO A 719 -3.78 -17.02 27.03
C PRO A 719 -2.78 -17.20 28.17
N ALA A 720 -2.31 -18.42 28.35
CA ALA A 720 -1.22 -18.68 29.29
C ALA A 720 -0.12 -17.66 28.91
N ALA A 721 0.23 -16.81 29.86
CA ALA A 721 1.37 -15.92 29.70
C ALA A 721 2.51 -16.83 29.22
N THR A 722 2.96 -16.67 28.00
CA THR A 722 4.18 -17.31 27.55
C THR A 722 5.24 -16.85 28.53
N ALA A 723 5.65 -17.75 29.42
CA ALA A 723 6.72 -17.49 30.35
C ALA A 723 7.88 -16.95 29.50
N ALA A 724 8.29 -15.73 29.77
CA ALA A 724 9.48 -15.16 29.21
C ALA A 724 10.61 -16.15 29.57
N ALA A 725 11.03 -16.92 28.56
CA ALA A 725 12.17 -17.80 28.73
C ALA A 725 13.39 -16.92 28.94
N GLY A 726 13.94 -17.02 30.10
CA GLY A 726 15.33 -16.83 30.28
C GLY A 726 15.80 -15.50 30.82
N GLY A 727 16.04 -15.51 32.08
CA GLY A 727 16.97 -14.65 32.75
C GLY A 727 18.25 -14.41 31.97
N GLY A 728 18.57 -13.15 31.81
CA GLY A 728 19.86 -12.63 31.56
C GLY A 728 20.09 -11.57 32.63
N THR A 729 20.87 -11.96 33.63
CA THR A 729 21.35 -11.11 34.71
C THR A 729 22.19 -9.97 34.14
N HIS A 730 21.94 -8.72 34.58
CA HIS A 730 22.66 -7.47 34.57
C HIS A 730 22.81 -6.70 33.25
#